data_305c8fd479518faf622a88f83f358ce9
#
_entry.id   305c8fd479518faf622a88f83f358ce9
#
_cell.length_a   1.000
_cell.length_b   1.000
_cell.length_c   1.000
_cell.angle_alpha   90.00
_cell.angle_beta   90.00
_cell.angle_gamma   90.00
#
_symmetry.space_group_name_H-M   'P 1'
#
loop_
_entity.id
_entity.type
_entity.pdbx_description
1 polymer ?
#
loop_
_entity_poly.entity_id
_entity_poly.type
_entity_poly.pdbx_seq_one_letter_code
_entity_poly.pdbx_strand_id
1 'polypeptide(L)'
;MADKTLKNLQRVIFPSAVETDVVPLYVDASVATGVQLPTRIDGDASTSIAEAMNTSGQSASSASANRDAANSLNSRRSITVNAGQSLSFGTYFNAFPASYWRRWTDLQKVVLSVQTRGEGMVIVYKSNGRGVIQRVDAKLLSGEETNTFTLPLAPFGDGGWYWFDLAGTGDLELVEANWLGDIEPRADVKAGQATVQITTMNKVEYCINNIRALGESPEIFDAVHEFLIVDQGTQKVQDHEDFEEVVKPLSGKFRIINQGNLGGSGGFSRGMFEAVNNGSDYVLLLDDDVIVEPESILRMVTFANYCKEPTIVGAHMFDMFDRSVLHAFGEVVDPWRNFYAKPHDDMAMGHNLGHHNLRNTPWLHRRVDVDYNGWWMCLIPTAVIKEIGLSLPLFLKWDDAEYGLRAKAAGFATVSFPGAGVWHVSWTDKDDSVGWQAYYHERNRLITALLHSPFDKGGRVLLESLFLDVKHTLSMQYYTEAGRLMALEDLLSGPEHLHPSLSQRLPVIRAMAKEYPESQVKPNVDDFPAIQTKKPPFRGRRSFASPGYKKLASWTAKTVARQLFKPVSEEAKAHPQIQLNYGETNWWTLSKFDSALATNAEGTGLFWYRRDPEQLKSKLAQAAKLHVQLVTGWEQLREQYRSKAAEVASYDAWAKTFAEHTDSELTR
;
A
#
# COMPACT_ATOMS: atom_id res chain seq x y z
N MET A 1 -29.27 -34.66 10.20
CA MET A 1 -28.13 -33.76 10.23
C MET A 1 -28.68 -32.37 10.42
N ALA A 2 -28.33 -31.66 11.48
CA ALA A 2 -28.81 -30.31 11.68
C ALA A 2 -28.47 -29.48 10.46
N ASP A 3 -29.43 -28.73 9.97
CA ASP A 3 -29.24 -27.80 8.83
C ASP A 3 -28.21 -26.77 9.27
N LYS A 4 -26.95 -26.97 8.86
CA LYS A 4 -25.87 -26.06 9.22
C LYS A 4 -26.09 -24.75 8.48
N THR A 5 -26.29 -23.70 9.21
CA THR A 5 -26.49 -22.35 8.63
C THR A 5 -25.18 -21.88 7.96
N LEU A 6 -25.17 -21.75 6.63
CA LEU A 6 -24.04 -21.21 5.87
C LEU A 6 -23.76 -19.77 6.30
N LYS A 7 -22.48 -19.44 6.50
CA LYS A 7 -22.02 -18.10 6.83
C LYS A 7 -21.71 -17.32 5.56
N ASN A 8 -21.99 -16.03 5.54
CA ASN A 8 -21.60 -15.15 4.45
C ASN A 8 -20.09 -14.86 4.55
N LEU A 9 -19.32 -15.23 3.54
CA LEU A 9 -17.88 -15.04 3.48
C LEU A 9 -17.50 -13.79 2.65
N GLN A 10 -18.27 -13.53 1.58
CA GLN A 10 -18.06 -12.41 0.69
C GLN A 10 -19.34 -12.09 -0.07
N ARG A 11 -19.75 -10.84 -0.04
CA ARG A 11 -20.89 -10.35 -0.83
C ARG A 11 -20.41 -9.93 -2.22
N VAL A 12 -21.27 -10.10 -3.23
CA VAL A 12 -21.11 -9.45 -4.54
C VAL A 12 -21.66 -8.05 -4.42
N ILE A 13 -20.84 -7.06 -4.77
CA ILE A 13 -21.16 -5.63 -4.58
C ILE A 13 -20.88 -4.82 -5.83
N PHE A 14 -21.41 -3.61 -5.84
CA PHE A 14 -21.16 -2.59 -6.86
C PHE A 14 -20.68 -1.29 -6.20
N PRO A 15 -20.11 -0.33 -6.93
CA PRO A 15 -19.64 0.91 -6.32
C PRO A 15 -20.78 1.70 -5.68
N SER A 16 -20.50 2.41 -4.59
CA SER A 16 -21.47 3.30 -3.94
C SER A 16 -21.77 4.55 -4.75
N ALA A 17 -20.76 5.07 -5.47
CA ALA A 17 -20.90 6.15 -6.44
C ALA A 17 -20.71 5.61 -7.85
N VAL A 18 -21.51 6.11 -8.83
CA VAL A 18 -21.40 5.70 -10.22
C VAL A 18 -20.26 6.48 -10.89
N GLU A 19 -19.03 6.02 -10.66
CA GLU A 19 -17.83 6.50 -11.33
C GLU A 19 -17.38 5.44 -12.33
N THR A 20 -17.31 5.79 -13.60
CA THR A 20 -17.08 4.84 -14.70
C THR A 20 -15.69 4.18 -14.64
N ASP A 21 -14.72 4.80 -14.02
CA ASP A 21 -13.35 4.29 -13.87
C ASP A 21 -13.22 3.20 -12.79
N VAL A 22 -14.07 3.19 -11.76
CA VAL A 22 -14.06 2.12 -10.74
C VAL A 22 -14.92 0.92 -11.11
N VAL A 23 -15.90 1.06 -12.00
CA VAL A 23 -16.82 -0.03 -12.40
C VAL A 23 -16.11 -1.33 -12.80
N PRO A 24 -14.97 -1.30 -13.54
CA PRO A 24 -14.23 -2.51 -13.91
C PRO A 24 -13.68 -3.32 -12.74
N LEU A 25 -13.55 -2.72 -11.55
CA LEU A 25 -13.15 -3.42 -10.35
C LEU A 25 -14.27 -4.30 -9.76
N TYR A 26 -15.52 -4.06 -10.16
CA TYR A 26 -16.73 -4.74 -9.65
C TYR A 26 -17.41 -5.60 -10.70
N VAL A 27 -17.50 -5.13 -11.94
CA VAL A 27 -18.14 -5.85 -13.06
C VAL A 27 -17.42 -5.55 -14.36
N ASP A 28 -17.28 -6.58 -15.20
CA ASP A 28 -16.68 -6.47 -16.54
C ASP A 28 -17.73 -6.74 -17.61
N ALA A 29 -18.10 -5.69 -18.33
CA ALA A 29 -19.03 -5.75 -19.47
C ALA A 29 -18.32 -5.93 -20.83
N SER A 30 -16.98 -5.96 -20.83
CA SER A 30 -16.18 -6.13 -22.05
C SER A 30 -16.04 -7.57 -22.50
N VAL A 31 -16.56 -8.53 -21.71
CA VAL A 31 -16.49 -9.95 -22.02
C VAL A 31 -17.36 -10.24 -23.24
N ALA A 32 -16.70 -10.50 -24.37
CA ALA A 32 -17.41 -10.98 -25.55
C ALA A 32 -18.14 -12.28 -25.23
N THR A 33 -19.44 -12.30 -25.45
CA THR A 33 -20.26 -13.49 -25.31
C THR A 33 -19.81 -14.56 -26.30
N GLY A 34 -18.94 -15.42 -25.85
CA GLY A 34 -18.65 -16.69 -26.52
C GLY A 34 -19.79 -17.72 -26.36
N VAL A 35 -20.95 -17.30 -25.91
CA VAL A 35 -22.16 -18.16 -25.88
C VAL A 35 -22.94 -17.90 -27.17
N GLN A 36 -22.44 -18.45 -28.28
CA GLN A 36 -23.40 -18.87 -29.30
C GLN A 36 -24.26 -19.96 -28.64
N LEU A 37 -25.54 -19.68 -28.44
CA LEU A 37 -26.52 -20.71 -28.17
C LEU A 37 -26.31 -21.81 -29.21
N PRO A 38 -26.37 -23.11 -28.84
CA PRO A 38 -26.11 -24.17 -29.80
C PRO A 38 -27.15 -24.15 -30.88
N THR A 39 -26.88 -23.43 -31.95
CA THR A 39 -27.43 -23.76 -33.25
C THR A 39 -26.80 -25.10 -33.57
N ARG A 40 -27.62 -26.14 -33.78
CA ARG A 40 -27.28 -27.52 -34.08
C ARG A 40 -25.91 -27.64 -34.74
N ILE A 41 -25.02 -28.40 -34.08
CA ILE A 41 -23.72 -28.76 -34.62
C ILE A 41 -23.97 -29.87 -35.65
N ASP A 42 -23.98 -29.48 -36.90
CA ASP A 42 -23.71 -30.39 -38.01
C ASP A 42 -22.27 -30.09 -38.48
N GLY A 43 -21.37 -30.93 -38.08
CA GLY A 43 -20.11 -31.24 -38.73
C GLY A 43 -18.96 -30.23 -38.67
N ASP A 44 -17.89 -30.67 -38.05
CA ASP A 44 -16.49 -30.29 -38.17
C ASP A 44 -15.91 -29.30 -37.16
N ALA A 45 -15.26 -29.85 -36.13
CA ALA A 45 -14.79 -29.17 -34.91
C ALA A 45 -13.33 -28.67 -34.97
N SER A 46 -12.71 -28.52 -36.14
CA SER A 46 -11.26 -28.23 -36.21
C SER A 46 -10.85 -26.79 -36.55
N THR A 47 -11.78 -25.90 -36.87
CA THR A 47 -11.47 -24.53 -37.34
C THR A 47 -11.78 -23.41 -36.33
N SER A 48 -12.42 -23.68 -35.21
CA SER A 48 -12.95 -22.62 -34.34
C SER A 48 -12.02 -22.16 -33.16
N ILE A 49 -10.93 -22.87 -32.90
CA ILE A 49 -10.04 -22.51 -31.77
C ILE A 49 -8.99 -21.46 -32.18
N ALA A 50 -8.59 -21.41 -33.44
CA ALA A 50 -7.57 -20.46 -33.91
C ALA A 50 -8.14 -19.05 -34.17
N GLU A 51 -9.43 -18.91 -34.49
CA GLU A 51 -10.06 -17.60 -34.68
C GLU A 51 -10.46 -16.89 -33.41
N ALA A 52 -10.67 -17.62 -32.29
CA ALA A 52 -10.97 -17.06 -30.98
C ALA A 52 -9.73 -16.44 -30.30
N MET A 53 -8.53 -16.69 -30.79
CA MET A 53 -7.29 -16.15 -30.20
C MET A 53 -6.79 -14.83 -30.83
N ASN A 54 -7.46 -14.29 -31.82
CA ASN A 54 -6.94 -13.16 -32.63
C ASN A 54 -7.76 -11.87 -32.52
N THR A 55 -8.45 -11.58 -31.40
CA THR A 55 -9.10 -10.28 -31.18
C THR A 55 -8.38 -9.47 -30.11
N SER A 56 -7.12 -9.13 -30.38
CA SER A 56 -6.37 -8.11 -29.64
C SER A 56 -6.51 -6.74 -30.35
N GLY A 57 -7.66 -6.12 -30.26
CA GLY A 57 -7.88 -4.82 -30.88
C GLY A 57 -9.17 -4.16 -30.43
N GLN A 58 -9.30 -3.77 -29.15
CA GLN A 58 -10.48 -3.03 -28.70
C GLN A 58 -10.20 -2.19 -27.44
N SER A 59 -9.44 -1.10 -27.58
CA SER A 59 -9.36 -0.09 -26.49
C SER A 59 -10.53 0.91 -26.52
N ALA A 60 -11.23 1.07 -27.63
CA ALA A 60 -12.40 1.94 -27.71
C ALA A 60 -13.69 1.27 -27.21
N SER A 61 -13.77 -0.07 -27.20
CA SER A 61 -14.95 -0.82 -26.76
C SER A 61 -15.06 -0.97 -25.24
N SER A 62 -13.95 -0.91 -24.49
CA SER A 62 -13.97 -1.06 -23.03
C SER A 62 -14.58 0.15 -22.32
N ALA A 63 -14.30 1.37 -22.78
CA ALA A 63 -14.84 2.58 -22.16
C ALA A 63 -16.36 2.72 -22.37
N SER A 64 -16.89 2.32 -23.55
CA SER A 64 -18.35 2.28 -23.78
C SER A 64 -19.02 1.19 -22.97
N ALA A 65 -18.44 -0.01 -22.90
CA ALA A 65 -18.96 -1.13 -22.12
C ALA A 65 -19.01 -0.81 -20.61
N ASN A 66 -17.99 -0.14 -20.06
CA ASN A 66 -17.99 0.28 -18.67
C ASN A 66 -19.06 1.34 -18.37
N ARG A 67 -19.30 2.25 -19.30
CA ARG A 67 -20.37 3.25 -19.18
C ARG A 67 -21.75 2.58 -19.22
N ASP A 68 -21.96 1.62 -20.10
CA ASP A 68 -23.20 0.86 -20.19
C ASP A 68 -23.43 0.04 -18.92
N ALA A 69 -22.40 -0.59 -18.38
CA ALA A 69 -22.47 -1.29 -17.11
C ALA A 69 -22.81 -0.35 -15.93
N ALA A 70 -22.20 0.84 -15.88
CA ALA A 70 -22.51 1.85 -14.87
C ALA A 70 -24.00 2.27 -14.92
N ASN A 71 -24.57 2.44 -16.10
CA ASN A 71 -25.99 2.78 -16.28
C ASN A 71 -26.94 1.64 -15.94
N SER A 72 -26.43 0.42 -15.83
CA SER A 72 -27.23 -0.79 -15.51
C SER A 72 -27.26 -1.10 -14.02
N LEU A 73 -26.53 -0.34 -13.18
CA LEU A 73 -26.50 -0.50 -11.72
C LEU A 73 -27.84 -0.04 -11.12
N ASN A 74 -28.52 -0.93 -10.40
CA ASN A 74 -29.78 -0.62 -9.70
C ASN A 74 -29.54 -0.23 -8.24
N SER A 75 -28.56 -0.86 -7.61
CA SER A 75 -28.18 -0.61 -6.21
C SER A 75 -26.76 -1.13 -5.93
N ARG A 76 -26.31 -1.00 -4.70
CA ARG A 76 -25.07 -1.59 -4.21
C ARG A 76 -24.99 -3.12 -4.39
N ARG A 77 -26.12 -3.80 -4.60
CA ARG A 77 -26.23 -5.28 -4.67
C ARG A 77 -26.86 -5.80 -5.95
N SER A 78 -27.47 -4.93 -6.75
CA SER A 78 -28.30 -5.31 -7.90
C SER A 78 -27.86 -4.61 -9.18
N ILE A 79 -27.88 -5.36 -10.29
CA ILE A 79 -27.55 -4.87 -11.64
C ILE A 79 -28.48 -5.52 -12.67
N THR A 80 -28.87 -4.74 -13.68
CA THR A 80 -29.63 -5.23 -14.85
C THR A 80 -28.68 -5.74 -15.93
N VAL A 81 -29.02 -6.88 -16.52
CA VAL A 81 -28.32 -7.49 -17.67
C VAL A 81 -29.27 -7.50 -18.84
N ASN A 82 -29.06 -6.66 -19.84
CA ASN A 82 -29.95 -6.56 -20.98
C ASN A 82 -29.91 -7.82 -21.87
N ALA A 83 -30.95 -8.04 -22.66
CA ALA A 83 -30.98 -9.13 -23.64
C ALA A 83 -29.78 -9.07 -24.59
N GLY A 84 -29.07 -10.17 -24.71
CA GLY A 84 -27.83 -10.26 -25.53
C GLY A 84 -26.57 -9.71 -24.87
N GLN A 85 -26.67 -9.14 -23.68
CA GLN A 85 -25.52 -8.68 -22.91
C GLN A 85 -24.96 -9.81 -22.04
N SER A 86 -23.65 -9.74 -21.79
CA SER A 86 -22.99 -10.56 -20.75
C SER A 86 -22.22 -9.68 -19.81
N LEU A 87 -22.30 -9.99 -18.52
CA LEU A 87 -21.53 -9.37 -17.45
C LEU A 87 -20.71 -10.42 -16.73
N SER A 88 -19.42 -10.15 -16.53
CA SER A 88 -18.54 -11.01 -15.74
C SER A 88 -18.28 -10.43 -14.36
N PHE A 89 -18.33 -11.27 -13.34
CA PHE A 89 -17.94 -10.99 -11.95
C PHE A 89 -16.55 -11.55 -11.64
N GLY A 90 -15.80 -11.90 -12.69
CA GLY A 90 -14.36 -12.23 -12.64
C GLY A 90 -13.49 -10.98 -12.46
N THR A 91 -13.81 -10.17 -11.44
CA THR A 91 -13.24 -8.85 -11.18
C THR A 91 -12.59 -8.80 -9.80
N TYR A 92 -11.88 -7.72 -9.52
CA TYR A 92 -11.11 -7.59 -8.28
C TYR A 92 -11.98 -7.76 -7.02
N PHE A 93 -13.13 -7.06 -6.93
CA PHE A 93 -13.98 -7.13 -5.75
C PHE A 93 -14.93 -8.33 -5.74
N ASN A 94 -15.35 -8.88 -6.88
CA ASN A 94 -16.44 -9.86 -6.90
C ASN A 94 -16.02 -11.31 -7.15
N ALA A 95 -14.79 -11.53 -7.67
CA ALA A 95 -14.23 -12.87 -7.70
C ALA A 95 -13.90 -13.36 -6.27
N PHE A 96 -14.06 -14.65 -6.01
CA PHE A 96 -13.73 -15.28 -4.72
C PHE A 96 -12.31 -15.78 -4.73
N PRO A 97 -11.43 -15.31 -3.81
CA PRO A 97 -10.01 -15.66 -3.76
C PRO A 97 -9.80 -17.05 -3.15
N ALA A 98 -10.23 -18.08 -3.88
CA ALA A 98 -10.35 -19.46 -3.42
C ALA A 98 -9.06 -20.03 -2.83
N SER A 99 -7.89 -19.69 -3.40
CA SER A 99 -6.60 -20.17 -2.93
C SER A 99 -6.21 -19.61 -1.55
N TYR A 100 -6.63 -18.39 -1.23
CA TYR A 100 -6.39 -17.80 0.09
C TYR A 100 -7.26 -18.48 1.15
N TRP A 101 -8.55 -18.63 0.91
CA TRP A 101 -9.45 -19.34 1.79
C TRP A 101 -9.00 -20.79 2.03
N ARG A 102 -8.58 -21.51 0.98
CA ARG A 102 -8.04 -22.86 1.11
C ARG A 102 -6.79 -22.94 1.98
N ARG A 103 -5.88 -21.99 1.83
CA ARG A 103 -4.57 -22.00 2.53
C ARG A 103 -4.71 -21.68 4.01
N TRP A 104 -5.48 -20.66 4.31
CA TRP A 104 -5.46 -20.03 5.63
C TRP A 104 -6.62 -20.43 6.53
N THR A 105 -7.66 -21.10 6.00
CA THR A 105 -8.85 -21.52 6.75
C THR A 105 -9.10 -23.03 6.62
N ASP A 106 -10.04 -23.56 7.42
CA ASP A 106 -10.49 -24.94 7.32
C ASP A 106 -11.64 -25.14 6.33
N LEU A 107 -12.00 -24.11 5.57
CA LEU A 107 -13.05 -24.16 4.57
C LEU A 107 -12.70 -25.18 3.47
N GLN A 108 -13.59 -26.18 3.27
CA GLN A 108 -13.37 -27.21 2.25
C GLN A 108 -14.13 -26.93 0.96
N LYS A 109 -15.24 -26.23 1.06
CA LYS A 109 -16.16 -25.90 -0.04
C LYS A 109 -16.70 -24.50 0.17
N VAL A 110 -16.90 -23.77 -0.92
CA VAL A 110 -17.66 -22.53 -0.94
C VAL A 110 -18.96 -22.75 -1.69
N VAL A 111 -20.01 -22.09 -1.29
CA VAL A 111 -21.31 -22.10 -1.97
C VAL A 111 -21.55 -20.73 -2.58
N LEU A 112 -21.63 -20.66 -3.90
CA LEU A 112 -22.10 -19.47 -4.59
C LEU A 112 -23.62 -19.49 -4.61
N SER A 113 -24.26 -18.46 -4.07
CA SER A 113 -25.71 -18.23 -4.12
C SER A 113 -25.97 -17.01 -5.02
N VAL A 114 -26.80 -17.18 -6.04
CA VAL A 114 -27.13 -16.13 -7.03
C VAL A 114 -28.65 -16.04 -7.11
N GLN A 115 -29.20 -14.91 -6.68
CA GLN A 115 -30.63 -14.61 -6.81
C GLN A 115 -30.85 -13.71 -8.03
N THR A 116 -31.71 -14.16 -8.93
CA THR A 116 -31.98 -13.46 -10.18
C THR A 116 -33.50 -13.36 -10.43
N ARG A 117 -33.84 -12.39 -11.27
CA ARG A 117 -35.21 -12.23 -11.81
C ARG A 117 -35.11 -12.01 -13.31
N GLY A 118 -35.81 -12.82 -14.10
CA GLY A 118 -35.84 -12.72 -15.57
C GLY A 118 -35.26 -13.93 -16.26
N GLU A 119 -34.80 -13.76 -17.52
CA GLU A 119 -34.36 -14.87 -18.37
C GLU A 119 -32.90 -14.73 -18.79
N GLY A 120 -32.15 -15.82 -18.65
CA GLY A 120 -30.74 -15.83 -19.00
C GLY A 120 -30.00 -17.10 -18.60
N MET A 121 -28.71 -16.94 -18.36
CA MET A 121 -27.84 -18.02 -17.92
C MET A 121 -26.83 -17.50 -16.90
N VAL A 122 -26.59 -18.26 -15.84
CA VAL A 122 -25.41 -18.11 -14.95
C VAL A 122 -24.39 -19.16 -15.32
N ILE A 123 -23.11 -18.74 -15.45
CA ILE A 123 -22.00 -19.62 -15.80
C ILE A 123 -20.90 -19.43 -14.74
N VAL A 124 -20.49 -20.52 -14.08
CA VAL A 124 -19.46 -20.49 -13.05
C VAL A 124 -18.12 -20.91 -13.63
N TYR A 125 -17.09 -20.17 -13.28
CA TYR A 125 -15.71 -20.37 -13.71
C TYR A 125 -14.77 -20.53 -12.53
N LYS A 126 -13.65 -21.18 -12.79
CA LYS A 126 -12.46 -21.15 -11.92
C LYS A 126 -11.20 -20.89 -12.74
N SER A 127 -10.18 -20.40 -12.07
CA SER A 127 -8.81 -20.36 -12.61
C SER A 127 -7.85 -21.20 -11.76
N ASN A 128 -6.62 -21.37 -12.23
CA ASN A 128 -5.50 -21.88 -11.45
C ASN A 128 -4.43 -20.79 -11.27
N GLY A 129 -3.35 -21.07 -10.53
CA GLY A 129 -2.27 -20.11 -10.27
C GLY A 129 -1.50 -19.62 -11.50
N ARG A 130 -1.74 -20.17 -12.68
CA ARG A 130 -1.19 -19.73 -13.97
C ARG A 130 -2.19 -18.89 -14.79
N GLY A 131 -3.38 -18.61 -14.26
CA GLY A 131 -4.42 -17.87 -14.96
C GLY A 131 -5.20 -18.70 -16.01
N VAL A 132 -5.04 -20.03 -16.03
CA VAL A 132 -5.83 -20.88 -16.95
C VAL A 132 -7.25 -21.00 -16.43
N ILE A 133 -8.21 -20.60 -17.27
CA ILE A 133 -9.64 -20.48 -16.94
C ILE A 133 -10.36 -21.76 -17.36
N GLN A 134 -11.27 -22.23 -16.52
CA GLN A 134 -12.12 -23.38 -16.79
C GLN A 134 -13.56 -23.09 -16.38
N ARG A 135 -14.53 -23.37 -17.26
CA ARG A 135 -15.94 -23.42 -16.88
C ARG A 135 -16.16 -24.61 -15.94
N VAL A 136 -16.88 -24.37 -14.84
CA VAL A 136 -17.15 -25.39 -13.81
C VAL A 136 -18.58 -25.89 -13.90
N ASP A 137 -19.53 -24.96 -14.01
CA ASP A 137 -20.97 -25.25 -14.00
C ASP A 137 -21.75 -24.17 -14.77
N ALA A 138 -23.02 -24.42 -15.08
CA ALA A 138 -23.93 -23.42 -15.61
C ALA A 138 -25.38 -23.83 -15.40
N LYS A 139 -26.27 -22.82 -15.26
CA LYS A 139 -27.73 -23.01 -15.20
C LYS A 139 -28.46 -21.99 -16.05
N LEU A 140 -29.54 -22.42 -16.68
CA LEU A 140 -30.52 -21.53 -17.29
C LEU A 140 -31.36 -20.88 -16.18
N LEU A 141 -31.68 -19.61 -16.37
CA LEU A 141 -32.47 -18.78 -15.43
C LEU A 141 -33.82 -18.47 -16.04
N SER A 142 -34.88 -18.56 -15.23
CA SER A 142 -36.22 -18.24 -15.65
C SER A 142 -37.07 -17.78 -14.45
N GLY A 143 -37.65 -16.58 -14.57
CA GLY A 143 -38.44 -15.98 -13.51
C GLY A 143 -37.60 -15.50 -12.31
N GLU A 144 -38.17 -15.54 -11.11
CA GLU A 144 -37.47 -15.17 -9.87
C GLU A 144 -37.03 -16.44 -9.16
N GLU A 145 -35.71 -16.63 -9.03
CA GLU A 145 -35.12 -17.81 -8.43
C GLU A 145 -33.77 -17.54 -7.76
N THR A 146 -33.42 -18.41 -6.81
CA THR A 146 -32.11 -18.47 -6.20
C THR A 146 -31.39 -19.75 -6.61
N ASN A 147 -30.28 -19.61 -7.30
CA ASN A 147 -29.43 -20.73 -7.72
C ASN A 147 -28.21 -20.87 -6.84
N THR A 148 -27.89 -22.09 -6.42
CA THR A 148 -26.72 -22.39 -5.60
C THR A 148 -25.78 -23.34 -6.30
N PHE A 149 -24.47 -23.10 -6.11
CA PHE A 149 -23.37 -23.92 -6.66
C PHE A 149 -22.40 -24.28 -5.55
N THR A 150 -22.24 -25.55 -5.24
CA THR A 150 -21.30 -26.03 -4.23
C THR A 150 -19.95 -26.36 -4.88
N LEU A 151 -18.91 -25.61 -4.54
CA LEU A 151 -17.64 -25.56 -5.24
C LEU A 151 -16.49 -25.97 -4.30
N PRO A 152 -15.71 -27.05 -4.63
CA PRO A 152 -14.63 -27.53 -3.77
C PRO A 152 -13.41 -26.60 -3.81
N LEU A 153 -12.72 -26.39 -2.68
CA LEU A 153 -11.49 -25.62 -2.60
C LEU A 153 -10.21 -26.47 -2.82
N ALA A 154 -10.30 -27.79 -2.81
CA ALA A 154 -9.15 -28.67 -3.00
C ALA A 154 -8.25 -28.35 -4.22
N PRO A 155 -8.78 -27.89 -5.38
CA PRO A 155 -7.98 -27.60 -6.57
C PRO A 155 -7.04 -26.39 -6.48
N PHE A 156 -7.13 -25.55 -5.43
CA PHE A 156 -6.45 -24.26 -5.36
C PHE A 156 -5.18 -24.31 -4.50
N GLY A 157 -4.15 -25.06 -4.93
CA GLY A 157 -2.90 -25.26 -4.17
C GLY A 157 -2.01 -24.01 -4.09
N ASP A 158 -1.79 -23.38 -5.22
CA ASP A 158 -0.82 -22.29 -5.42
C ASP A 158 -1.42 -20.98 -5.92
N GLY A 159 -2.72 -20.98 -6.20
CA GLY A 159 -3.44 -19.82 -6.72
C GLY A 159 -4.81 -20.21 -7.24
N GLY A 160 -5.51 -19.22 -7.76
CA GLY A 160 -6.78 -19.37 -8.44
C GLY A 160 -7.97 -18.78 -7.69
N TRP A 161 -8.99 -18.53 -8.47
CA TRP A 161 -10.22 -17.85 -8.11
C TRP A 161 -11.43 -18.63 -8.57
N TYR A 162 -12.59 -18.40 -7.94
CA TYR A 162 -13.90 -18.66 -8.48
C TYR A 162 -14.59 -17.35 -8.86
N TRP A 163 -15.40 -17.37 -9.91
CA TRP A 163 -16.32 -16.29 -10.29
C TRP A 163 -17.48 -16.82 -11.12
N PHE A 164 -18.41 -15.97 -11.46
CA PHE A 164 -19.49 -16.28 -12.35
C PHE A 164 -19.69 -15.17 -13.39
N ASP A 165 -20.34 -15.53 -14.50
CA ASP A 165 -20.82 -14.60 -15.51
C ASP A 165 -22.34 -14.75 -15.62
N LEU A 166 -23.02 -13.65 -15.96
CA LEU A 166 -24.44 -13.64 -16.30
C LEU A 166 -24.59 -13.26 -17.78
N ALA A 167 -25.43 -13.99 -18.52
CA ALA A 167 -25.80 -13.71 -19.89
C ALA A 167 -27.31 -13.57 -19.99
N GLY A 168 -27.82 -12.40 -20.39
CA GLY A 168 -29.24 -12.15 -20.57
C GLY A 168 -29.74 -12.70 -21.89
N THR A 169 -30.78 -13.52 -21.90
CA THR A 169 -31.54 -13.93 -23.11
C THR A 169 -32.82 -13.12 -23.27
N GLY A 170 -33.34 -12.57 -22.17
CA GLY A 170 -34.35 -11.53 -22.03
C GLY A 170 -33.85 -10.50 -21.01
N ASP A 171 -34.74 -9.69 -20.46
CA ASP A 171 -34.42 -8.82 -19.35
C ASP A 171 -34.08 -9.66 -18.13
N LEU A 172 -32.89 -9.50 -17.59
CA LEU A 172 -32.37 -10.23 -16.44
C LEU A 172 -31.86 -9.25 -15.40
N GLU A 173 -32.24 -9.45 -14.14
CA GLU A 173 -31.72 -8.72 -13.00
C GLU A 173 -30.95 -9.66 -12.09
N LEU A 174 -29.73 -9.31 -11.72
CA LEU A 174 -29.08 -9.83 -10.54
C LEU A 174 -29.65 -9.08 -9.33
N VAL A 175 -30.40 -9.75 -8.48
CA VAL A 175 -30.97 -9.17 -7.26
C VAL A 175 -29.90 -9.10 -6.16
N GLU A 176 -29.23 -10.24 -5.93
CA GLU A 176 -28.03 -10.33 -5.08
C GLU A 176 -27.24 -11.61 -5.37
N ALA A 177 -25.95 -11.58 -5.01
CA ALA A 177 -25.17 -12.80 -4.95
C ALA A 177 -24.20 -12.79 -3.75
N ASN A 178 -23.93 -13.99 -3.24
CA ASN A 178 -23.10 -14.19 -2.04
C ASN A 178 -22.25 -15.45 -2.17
N TRP A 179 -21.02 -15.38 -1.65
CA TRP A 179 -20.15 -16.52 -1.40
C TRP A 179 -20.30 -16.97 0.04
N LEU A 180 -20.79 -18.17 0.26
CA LEU A 180 -21.19 -18.72 1.56
C LEU A 180 -20.30 -19.91 1.92
N GLY A 181 -20.10 -20.15 3.22
CA GLY A 181 -19.32 -21.29 3.70
C GLY A 181 -19.87 -21.95 4.96
N ASP A 182 -19.64 -23.26 5.08
CA ASP A 182 -19.85 -24.02 6.31
C ASP A 182 -18.55 -24.02 7.10
N ILE A 183 -18.37 -23.01 7.94
CA ILE A 183 -17.16 -22.80 8.74
C ILE A 183 -17.53 -22.09 10.04
N GLU A 184 -16.80 -22.41 11.12
CA GLU A 184 -16.92 -21.73 12.40
C GLU A 184 -15.72 -20.84 12.66
N PRO A 185 -15.88 -19.72 13.37
CA PRO A 185 -14.76 -18.87 13.79
C PRO A 185 -13.76 -19.63 14.64
N ARG A 186 -12.50 -19.17 14.62
CA ARG A 186 -11.45 -19.68 15.51
C ARG A 186 -11.87 -19.51 16.98
N ALA A 187 -11.50 -20.46 17.83
CA ALA A 187 -12.00 -20.56 19.21
C ALA A 187 -11.60 -19.37 20.13
N ASP A 188 -10.54 -18.65 19.81
CA ASP A 188 -10.08 -17.46 20.55
C ASP A 188 -10.77 -16.16 20.12
N VAL A 189 -11.51 -16.16 19.00
CA VAL A 189 -12.33 -15.02 18.56
C VAL A 189 -13.56 -14.90 19.44
N LYS A 190 -13.72 -13.75 20.10
CA LYS A 190 -14.80 -13.52 21.06
C LYS A 190 -16.06 -12.97 20.38
N ALA A 191 -15.95 -11.77 19.84
CA ALA A 191 -17.02 -11.08 19.13
C ALA A 191 -16.80 -10.98 17.62
N GLY A 192 -15.57 -11.24 17.15
CA GLY A 192 -15.18 -11.09 15.76
C GLY A 192 -15.18 -9.64 15.29
N GLN A 193 -14.85 -8.71 16.19
CA GLN A 193 -14.98 -7.26 15.95
C GLN A 193 -13.64 -6.55 16.00
N ALA A 194 -13.51 -5.48 15.22
CA ALA A 194 -12.34 -4.64 15.14
C ALA A 194 -12.59 -3.23 15.71
N THR A 195 -11.57 -2.65 16.36
CA THR A 195 -11.44 -1.19 16.46
C THR A 195 -10.94 -0.69 15.11
N VAL A 196 -11.75 0.07 14.38
CA VAL A 196 -11.34 0.77 13.15
C VAL A 196 -10.68 2.07 13.55
N GLN A 197 -9.36 2.17 13.34
CA GLN A 197 -8.57 3.29 13.82
C GLN A 197 -7.99 4.08 12.66
N ILE A 198 -8.24 5.39 12.64
CA ILE A 198 -7.65 6.35 11.69
C ILE A 198 -6.62 7.20 12.43
N THR A 199 -5.38 7.23 11.93
CA THR A 199 -4.35 8.18 12.38
C THR A 199 -4.34 9.38 11.44
N THR A 200 -4.47 10.62 11.98
CA THR A 200 -4.48 11.83 11.13
C THR A 200 -3.53 12.91 11.61
N MET A 201 -3.01 13.68 10.64
CA MET A 201 -2.16 14.84 10.86
C MET A 201 -2.48 15.95 9.84
N ASN A 202 -3.38 16.86 10.19
CA ASN A 202 -3.80 17.99 9.34
C ASN A 202 -4.38 17.58 7.97
N LYS A 203 -5.11 16.45 7.95
CA LYS A 203 -5.83 15.93 6.78
C LYS A 203 -7.33 15.87 7.07
N VAL A 204 -7.85 16.96 7.60
CA VAL A 204 -9.21 17.04 8.15
C VAL A 204 -10.26 16.61 7.13
N GLU A 205 -10.24 17.15 5.91
CA GLU A 205 -11.20 16.83 4.85
C GLU A 205 -11.24 15.35 4.49
N TYR A 206 -10.06 14.72 4.35
CA TYR A 206 -9.99 13.28 4.08
C TYR A 206 -10.58 12.47 5.24
N CYS A 207 -10.24 12.85 6.48
CA CYS A 207 -10.75 12.17 7.66
C CYS A 207 -12.27 12.28 7.77
N ILE A 208 -12.86 13.47 7.55
CA ILE A 208 -14.31 13.71 7.53
C ILE A 208 -14.99 12.85 6.45
N ASN A 209 -14.41 12.78 5.26
CA ASN A 209 -14.95 11.95 4.17
C ASN A 209 -14.92 10.47 4.50
N ASN A 210 -13.86 9.99 5.15
CA ASN A 210 -13.77 8.60 5.62
C ASN A 210 -14.82 8.32 6.71
N ILE A 211 -14.98 9.21 7.69
CA ILE A 211 -16.01 9.07 8.74
C ILE A 211 -17.40 9.01 8.12
N ARG A 212 -17.69 9.89 7.14
CA ARG A 212 -18.96 9.90 6.40
C ARG A 212 -19.21 8.58 5.69
N ALA A 213 -18.24 8.07 4.92
CA ALA A 213 -18.35 6.80 4.20
C ALA A 213 -18.60 5.61 5.13
N LEU A 214 -17.95 5.59 6.29
CA LEU A 214 -18.15 4.57 7.33
C LEU A 214 -19.54 4.68 7.97
N GLY A 215 -20.00 5.90 8.26
CA GLY A 215 -21.32 6.17 8.84
C GLY A 215 -22.49 5.82 7.92
N GLU A 216 -22.29 5.98 6.61
CA GLU A 216 -23.28 5.61 5.58
C GLU A 216 -23.32 4.10 5.25
N SER A 217 -22.49 3.29 5.92
CA SER A 217 -22.35 1.86 5.65
C SER A 217 -22.72 1.01 6.88
N PRO A 218 -23.99 0.98 7.29
CA PRO A 218 -24.43 0.30 8.53
C PRO A 218 -24.12 -1.20 8.52
N GLU A 219 -23.93 -1.80 7.36
CA GLU A 219 -23.60 -3.22 7.20
C GLU A 219 -22.26 -3.63 7.82
N ILE A 220 -21.34 -2.69 8.09
CA ILE A 220 -20.08 -2.98 8.75
C ILE A 220 -20.17 -2.93 10.27
N PHE A 221 -21.24 -2.38 10.84
CA PHE A 221 -21.32 -2.07 12.28
C PHE A 221 -21.22 -3.31 13.17
N ASP A 222 -21.71 -4.46 12.70
CA ASP A 222 -21.60 -5.73 13.44
C ASP A 222 -20.14 -6.24 13.50
N ALA A 223 -19.32 -5.87 12.52
CA ALA A 223 -17.89 -6.21 12.48
C ALA A 223 -17.00 -5.18 13.21
N VAL A 224 -17.57 -4.05 13.66
CA VAL A 224 -16.82 -2.96 14.30
C VAL A 224 -17.21 -2.84 15.77
N HIS A 225 -16.21 -2.87 16.64
CA HIS A 225 -16.34 -2.60 18.05
C HIS A 225 -16.38 -1.09 18.33
N GLU A 226 -15.42 -0.36 17.75
CA GLU A 226 -15.22 1.07 17.92
C GLU A 226 -14.65 1.71 16.64
N PHE A 227 -15.07 2.93 16.34
CA PHE A 227 -14.43 3.83 15.39
C PHE A 227 -13.58 4.83 16.18
N LEU A 228 -12.27 4.78 16.02
CA LEU A 228 -11.31 5.57 16.78
C LEU A 228 -10.52 6.50 15.87
N ILE A 229 -10.56 7.79 16.13
CA ILE A 229 -9.69 8.77 15.47
C ILE A 229 -8.56 9.14 16.44
N VAL A 230 -7.32 9.05 15.97
CA VAL A 230 -6.14 9.55 16.68
C VAL A 230 -5.65 10.79 15.93
N ASP A 231 -6.04 11.96 16.44
CA ASP A 231 -5.75 13.26 15.84
C ASP A 231 -4.47 13.84 16.43
N GLN A 232 -3.42 13.89 15.62
CA GLN A 232 -2.10 14.45 15.94
C GLN A 232 -1.90 15.85 15.33
N GLY A 233 -2.94 16.38 14.67
CA GLY A 233 -2.88 17.65 13.93
C GLY A 233 -3.00 18.89 14.82
N THR A 234 -2.62 20.01 14.23
CA THR A 234 -2.92 21.37 14.75
C THR A 234 -4.26 21.87 14.25
N GLN A 235 -4.73 21.37 13.11
CA GLN A 235 -6.11 21.52 12.61
C GLN A 235 -6.88 20.30 13.09
N LYS A 236 -7.86 20.51 13.96
CA LYS A 236 -8.57 19.40 14.61
C LYS A 236 -9.76 18.93 13.77
N VAL A 237 -9.91 17.62 13.67
CA VAL A 237 -11.05 16.99 12.96
C VAL A 237 -12.38 17.39 13.60
N GLN A 238 -12.42 17.48 14.93
CA GLN A 238 -13.62 17.85 15.68
C GLN A 238 -14.06 19.32 15.50
N ASP A 239 -13.20 20.18 14.93
CA ASP A 239 -13.51 21.60 14.67
C ASP A 239 -14.10 21.80 13.27
N HIS A 240 -14.22 20.74 12.45
CA HIS A 240 -14.82 20.81 11.13
C HIS A 240 -16.34 21.02 11.22
N GLU A 241 -16.90 21.81 10.31
CA GLU A 241 -18.33 22.17 10.31
C GLU A 241 -19.26 20.96 10.19
N ASP A 242 -18.86 19.92 9.44
CA ASP A 242 -19.65 18.69 9.23
C ASP A 242 -19.41 17.64 10.34
N PHE A 243 -18.52 17.86 11.30
CA PHE A 243 -18.09 16.83 12.25
C PHE A 243 -19.26 16.18 12.99
N GLU A 244 -20.13 16.97 13.61
CA GLU A 244 -21.26 16.46 14.39
C GLU A 244 -22.25 15.69 13.51
N GLU A 245 -22.41 16.06 12.25
CA GLU A 245 -23.27 15.38 11.30
C GLU A 245 -22.71 14.01 10.93
N VAL A 246 -21.43 13.94 10.56
CA VAL A 246 -20.80 12.69 10.07
C VAL A 246 -20.57 11.66 11.17
N VAL A 247 -20.40 12.08 12.43
CA VAL A 247 -20.23 11.14 13.56
C VAL A 247 -21.55 10.62 14.10
N LYS A 248 -22.67 11.31 13.84
CA LYS A 248 -24.00 10.94 14.36
C LYS A 248 -24.43 9.51 14.03
N PRO A 249 -24.23 8.96 12.81
CA PRO A 249 -24.55 7.57 12.51
C PRO A 249 -23.69 6.58 13.31
N LEU A 250 -22.48 6.96 13.72
CA LEU A 250 -21.52 6.16 14.47
C LEU A 250 -21.72 6.25 15.98
N SER A 251 -22.74 7.00 16.44
CA SER A 251 -22.97 7.29 17.86
C SER A 251 -23.01 6.01 18.71
N GLY A 252 -22.32 6.06 19.87
CA GLY A 252 -22.15 4.91 20.77
C GLY A 252 -20.97 3.98 20.41
N LYS A 253 -20.34 4.16 19.23
CA LYS A 253 -19.13 3.43 18.81
C LYS A 253 -18.00 4.35 18.37
N PHE A 254 -18.15 5.67 18.46
CA PHE A 254 -17.16 6.65 18.00
C PHE A 254 -16.40 7.27 19.17
N ARG A 255 -15.08 7.42 18.99
CA ARG A 255 -14.21 8.14 19.94
C ARG A 255 -13.09 8.86 19.19
N ILE A 256 -12.69 10.02 19.68
CA ILE A 256 -11.53 10.77 19.20
C ILE A 256 -10.52 11.00 20.32
N ILE A 257 -9.25 10.78 20.02
CA ILE A 257 -8.14 11.05 20.93
C ILE A 257 -7.24 12.10 20.30
N ASN A 258 -7.04 13.19 21.02
CA ASN A 258 -6.10 14.24 20.64
C ASN A 258 -4.75 13.99 21.32
N GLN A 259 -3.68 13.90 20.54
CA GLN A 259 -2.32 13.75 21.06
C GLN A 259 -1.31 14.54 20.24
N GLY A 260 -0.11 14.72 20.79
CA GLY A 260 1.01 15.31 20.08
C GLY A 260 1.43 14.47 18.87
N ASN A 261 2.13 15.10 17.92
CA ASN A 261 2.62 14.39 16.75
C ASN A 261 3.74 13.40 17.11
N LEU A 262 3.40 12.13 17.16
CA LEU A 262 4.29 10.99 17.37
C LEU A 262 4.54 10.20 16.08
N GLY A 263 4.14 10.77 14.92
CA GLY A 263 4.23 10.15 13.61
C GLY A 263 3.23 9.01 13.39
N GLY A 264 3.35 8.33 12.25
CA GLY A 264 2.51 7.17 11.92
C GLY A 264 2.66 6.05 12.95
N SER A 265 3.90 5.68 13.30
CA SER A 265 4.12 4.61 14.30
C SER A 265 3.49 4.93 15.67
N GLY A 266 3.48 6.20 16.09
CA GLY A 266 2.86 6.63 17.35
C GLY A 266 1.34 6.64 17.28
N GLY A 267 0.76 7.14 16.20
CA GLY A 267 -0.68 7.13 15.99
C GLY A 267 -1.26 5.72 15.87
N PHE A 268 -0.62 4.86 15.07
CA PHE A 268 -1.02 3.46 14.92
C PHE A 268 -0.80 2.64 16.20
N SER A 269 0.31 2.86 16.91
CA SER A 269 0.51 2.24 18.23
C SER A 269 -0.56 2.67 19.23
N ARG A 270 -1.06 3.91 19.16
CA ARG A 270 -2.20 4.34 19.98
C ARG A 270 -3.45 3.51 19.65
N GLY A 271 -3.76 3.30 18.40
CA GLY A 271 -4.86 2.43 17.98
C GLY A 271 -4.71 0.99 18.47
N MET A 272 -3.52 0.40 18.35
CA MET A 272 -3.20 -0.92 18.90
C MET A 272 -3.41 -0.98 20.41
N PHE A 273 -2.94 0.03 21.13
CA PHE A 273 -3.06 0.15 22.59
C PHE A 273 -4.52 0.20 23.01
N GLU A 274 -5.33 1.03 22.38
CA GLU A 274 -6.74 1.19 22.68
C GLU A 274 -7.57 -0.07 22.36
N ALA A 275 -7.28 -0.73 21.24
CA ALA A 275 -7.96 -1.97 20.84
C ALA A 275 -7.70 -3.12 21.81
N VAL A 276 -6.50 -3.20 22.38
CA VAL A 276 -6.19 -4.17 23.46
C VAL A 276 -6.98 -3.85 24.71
N ASN A 277 -7.10 -2.56 25.08
CA ASN A 277 -7.77 -2.10 26.30
C ASN A 277 -9.29 -2.25 26.23
N ASN A 278 -9.92 -1.97 25.09
CA ASN A 278 -11.37 -2.07 24.93
C ASN A 278 -11.86 -3.50 24.69
N GLY A 279 -10.93 -4.45 24.51
CA GLY A 279 -11.25 -5.88 24.36
C GLY A 279 -11.64 -6.30 22.94
N SER A 280 -11.37 -5.48 21.93
CA SER A 280 -11.52 -5.85 20.51
C SER A 280 -10.69 -7.08 20.15
N ASP A 281 -11.18 -7.91 19.24
CA ASP A 281 -10.42 -9.04 18.71
C ASP A 281 -9.33 -8.56 17.72
N TYR A 282 -9.58 -7.42 17.08
CA TYR A 282 -8.68 -6.83 16.09
C TYR A 282 -8.58 -5.32 16.23
N VAL A 283 -7.48 -4.75 15.71
CA VAL A 283 -7.41 -3.35 15.30
C VAL A 283 -7.24 -3.30 13.79
N LEU A 284 -8.03 -2.47 13.13
CA LEU A 284 -7.85 -2.11 11.73
C LEU A 284 -7.17 -0.75 11.68
N LEU A 285 -5.89 -0.73 11.32
CA LEU A 285 -5.12 0.49 11.07
C LEU A 285 -5.51 1.04 9.70
N LEU A 286 -5.88 2.31 9.64
CA LEU A 286 -6.32 3.00 8.43
C LEU A 286 -5.63 4.36 8.34
N ASP A 287 -5.02 4.66 7.19
CA ASP A 287 -4.42 5.97 6.93
C ASP A 287 -5.52 7.03 6.72
N ASP A 288 -5.19 8.32 6.89
CA ASP A 288 -6.18 9.39 6.76
C ASP A 288 -6.46 9.78 5.31
N ASP A 289 -5.46 9.77 4.43
CA ASP A 289 -5.55 10.20 3.03
C ASP A 289 -5.92 9.04 2.07
N VAL A 290 -6.93 8.26 2.46
CA VAL A 290 -7.50 7.17 1.66
C VAL A 290 -8.97 7.43 1.34
N ILE A 291 -9.48 6.74 0.31
CA ILE A 291 -10.91 6.53 0.08
C ILE A 291 -11.20 5.07 0.42
N VAL A 292 -12.08 4.85 1.38
CA VAL A 292 -12.40 3.51 1.89
C VAL A 292 -13.50 2.87 1.06
N GLU A 293 -13.31 1.59 0.69
CA GLU A 293 -14.41 0.69 0.35
C GLU A 293 -14.85 -0.02 1.63
N PRO A 294 -16.00 0.33 2.23
CA PRO A 294 -16.42 -0.22 3.52
C PRO A 294 -16.56 -1.75 3.54
N GLU A 295 -16.93 -2.35 2.41
CA GLU A 295 -16.96 -3.81 2.26
C GLU A 295 -15.59 -4.46 2.52
N SER A 296 -14.49 -3.75 2.27
CA SER A 296 -13.14 -4.25 2.56
C SER A 296 -12.96 -4.55 4.04
N ILE A 297 -13.50 -3.71 4.94
CA ILE A 297 -13.48 -3.92 6.40
C ILE A 297 -14.19 -5.24 6.74
N LEU A 298 -15.40 -5.42 6.23
CA LEU A 298 -16.20 -6.63 6.49
C LEU A 298 -15.46 -7.89 6.00
N ARG A 299 -14.87 -7.83 4.80
CA ARG A 299 -14.14 -8.97 4.22
C ARG A 299 -12.89 -9.33 5.01
N MET A 300 -12.11 -8.33 5.45
CA MET A 300 -10.89 -8.55 6.22
C MET A 300 -11.21 -9.15 7.59
N VAL A 301 -12.19 -8.60 8.31
CA VAL A 301 -12.65 -9.13 9.61
C VAL A 301 -13.21 -10.53 9.44
N THR A 302 -14.07 -10.76 8.45
CA THR A 302 -14.63 -12.08 8.16
C THR A 302 -13.53 -13.11 7.89
N PHE A 303 -12.58 -12.78 7.01
CA PHE A 303 -11.46 -13.69 6.71
C PHE A 303 -10.62 -14.00 7.95
N ALA A 304 -10.26 -12.97 8.73
CA ALA A 304 -9.47 -13.12 9.96
C ALA A 304 -10.17 -14.00 11.00
N ASN A 305 -11.51 -13.88 11.14
CA ASN A 305 -12.30 -14.70 12.06
C ASN A 305 -12.19 -16.20 11.76
N TYR A 306 -12.05 -16.56 10.48
CA TYR A 306 -12.00 -17.94 10.01
C TYR A 306 -10.58 -18.46 9.73
N CYS A 307 -9.55 -17.63 9.84
CA CYS A 307 -8.16 -18.11 9.76
C CYS A 307 -7.86 -19.12 10.87
N LYS A 308 -7.07 -20.16 10.57
CA LYS A 308 -6.64 -21.21 11.51
C LYS A 308 -5.88 -20.67 12.72
N GLU A 309 -5.04 -19.68 12.46
CA GLU A 309 -4.20 -19.02 13.44
C GLU A 309 -4.42 -17.49 13.38
N PRO A 310 -4.10 -16.73 14.45
CA PRO A 310 -4.11 -15.29 14.39
C PRO A 310 -3.27 -14.79 13.23
N THR A 311 -3.90 -14.09 12.29
CA THR A 311 -3.28 -13.70 11.01
C THR A 311 -3.48 -12.22 10.77
N ILE A 312 -2.40 -11.50 10.45
CA ILE A 312 -2.46 -10.11 10.00
C ILE A 312 -3.03 -10.10 8.58
N VAL A 313 -4.04 -9.27 8.34
CA VAL A 313 -4.71 -9.19 7.02
C VAL A 313 -4.58 -7.77 6.48
N GLY A 314 -3.88 -7.61 5.37
CA GLY A 314 -3.70 -6.32 4.71
C GLY A 314 -4.55 -6.16 3.47
N ALA A 315 -5.05 -4.95 3.22
CA ALA A 315 -5.73 -4.60 1.99
C ALA A 315 -4.75 -4.12 0.91
N HIS A 316 -5.14 -4.25 -0.36
CA HIS A 316 -4.40 -3.70 -1.48
C HIS A 316 -4.65 -2.19 -1.61
N MET A 317 -3.70 -1.49 -2.26
CA MET A 317 -3.76 -0.06 -2.50
C MET A 317 -3.96 0.23 -3.98
N PHE A 318 -5.04 0.92 -4.31
CA PHE A 318 -5.30 1.48 -5.62
C PHE A 318 -4.86 2.93 -5.69
N ASP A 319 -4.56 3.43 -6.89
CA ASP A 319 -4.28 4.83 -7.11
C ASP A 319 -5.56 5.67 -6.92
N MET A 320 -5.46 6.78 -6.20
CA MET A 320 -6.61 7.65 -5.93
C MET A 320 -7.06 8.44 -7.16
N PHE A 321 -6.14 8.71 -8.09
CA PHE A 321 -6.38 9.56 -9.27
C PHE A 321 -6.59 8.77 -10.56
N ASP A 322 -6.16 7.51 -10.62
CA ASP A 322 -6.49 6.52 -11.65
C ASP A 322 -7.01 5.25 -10.94
N ARG A 323 -8.28 5.29 -10.55
CA ARG A 323 -8.87 4.38 -9.57
C ARG A 323 -8.95 2.93 -9.98
N SER A 324 -8.77 2.60 -11.24
CA SER A 324 -8.65 1.22 -11.71
C SER A 324 -7.23 0.66 -11.65
N VAL A 325 -6.23 1.48 -11.27
CA VAL A 325 -4.84 1.06 -11.14
C VAL A 325 -4.58 0.46 -9.76
N LEU A 326 -4.29 -0.83 -9.72
CA LEU A 326 -3.71 -1.51 -8.56
C LEU A 326 -2.27 -1.05 -8.39
N HIS A 327 -2.02 -0.14 -7.42
CA HIS A 327 -0.74 0.51 -7.24
C HIS A 327 0.22 -0.33 -6.40
N ALA A 328 -0.23 -0.81 -5.24
CA ALA A 328 0.57 -1.59 -4.31
C ALA A 328 -0.26 -2.66 -3.57
N PHE A 329 0.43 -3.65 -3.05
CA PHE A 329 -0.09 -4.72 -2.20
C PHE A 329 1.02 -5.13 -1.25
N GLY A 330 0.84 -6.17 -0.43
CA GLY A 330 1.87 -6.61 0.50
C GLY A 330 3.17 -7.01 -0.21
N GLU A 331 4.28 -6.79 0.46
CA GLU A 331 5.63 -6.92 -0.06
C GLU A 331 6.48 -7.88 0.78
N VAL A 332 7.68 -8.16 0.30
CA VAL A 332 8.72 -8.85 1.05
C VAL A 332 9.89 -7.90 1.30
N VAL A 333 10.66 -8.19 2.34
CA VAL A 333 11.94 -7.51 2.58
C VAL A 333 13.05 -8.41 2.06
N ASP A 334 13.78 -7.97 1.03
CA ASP A 334 14.99 -8.67 0.57
C ASP A 334 15.99 -8.77 1.73
N PRO A 335 16.28 -9.95 2.26
CA PRO A 335 17.07 -10.09 3.47
C PRO A 335 18.55 -9.75 3.26
N TRP A 336 19.06 -9.80 2.00
CA TRP A 336 20.44 -9.46 1.66
C TRP A 336 20.67 -7.96 1.59
N ARG A 337 19.69 -7.24 1.02
CA ARG A 337 19.75 -5.79 0.86
C ARG A 337 19.08 -5.08 2.03
N ASN A 338 18.20 -5.75 2.75
CA ASN A 338 17.27 -5.19 3.71
C ASN A 338 16.51 -4.00 3.10
N PHE A 339 15.78 -4.30 2.02
CA PHE A 339 15.02 -3.32 1.26
C PHE A 339 13.74 -3.94 0.69
N TYR A 340 12.75 -3.11 0.45
CA TYR A 340 11.47 -3.52 -0.11
C TYR A 340 11.64 -4.25 -1.45
N ALA A 341 10.93 -5.33 -1.63
CA ALA A 341 10.94 -6.10 -2.86
C ALA A 341 9.56 -6.68 -3.17
N LYS A 342 9.31 -6.88 -4.46
CA LYS A 342 8.12 -7.61 -4.89
C LYS A 342 8.27 -9.08 -4.51
N PRO A 343 7.17 -9.75 -4.07
CA PRO A 343 7.21 -11.18 -3.79
C PRO A 343 7.64 -12.04 -4.98
N HIS A 344 7.31 -11.61 -6.20
CA HIS A 344 7.71 -12.27 -7.46
C HIS A 344 8.06 -11.24 -8.54
N ASP A 345 9.02 -11.55 -9.37
CA ASP A 345 9.55 -10.63 -10.40
C ASP A 345 8.54 -10.30 -11.50
N ASP A 346 7.60 -11.22 -11.80
CA ASP A 346 6.57 -11.08 -12.81
C ASP A 346 5.37 -10.20 -12.38
N MET A 347 5.32 -9.80 -11.10
CA MET A 347 4.28 -8.92 -10.59
C MET A 347 4.46 -7.48 -11.06
N ALA A 348 3.38 -6.86 -11.54
CA ALA A 348 3.38 -5.48 -11.98
C ALA A 348 2.80 -4.57 -10.89
N MET A 349 3.61 -3.64 -10.37
CA MET A 349 3.10 -2.49 -9.62
C MET A 349 2.51 -1.49 -10.61
N GLY A 350 1.41 -0.83 -10.23
CA GLY A 350 0.72 0.10 -11.13
C GLY A 350 -0.04 -0.59 -12.27
N HIS A 351 -0.66 -1.76 -12.00
CA HIS A 351 -1.42 -2.52 -12.99
C HIS A 351 -2.84 -1.97 -13.15
N ASN A 352 -3.21 -1.54 -14.36
CA ASN A 352 -4.54 -1.00 -14.67
C ASN A 352 -5.54 -2.13 -14.98
N LEU A 353 -6.44 -2.40 -14.02
CA LEU A 353 -7.51 -3.40 -14.14
C LEU A 353 -8.65 -2.98 -15.07
N GLY A 354 -8.77 -1.70 -15.39
CA GLY A 354 -9.71 -1.19 -16.38
C GLY A 354 -9.30 -1.54 -17.81
N HIS A 355 -7.99 -1.75 -18.05
CA HIS A 355 -7.45 -2.17 -19.35
C HIS A 355 -7.19 -3.66 -19.43
N HIS A 356 -6.67 -4.24 -18.35
CA HIS A 356 -6.36 -5.66 -18.23
C HIS A 356 -6.97 -6.18 -16.94
N ASN A 357 -8.22 -6.63 -17.03
CA ASN A 357 -8.99 -7.12 -15.90
C ASN A 357 -8.35 -8.37 -15.24
N LEU A 358 -8.88 -8.80 -14.08
CA LEU A 358 -8.40 -9.96 -13.36
C LEU A 358 -8.29 -11.19 -14.27
N ARG A 359 -9.32 -11.44 -15.10
CA ARG A 359 -9.42 -12.59 -16.00
C ARG A 359 -8.27 -12.69 -17.00
N ASN A 360 -7.76 -11.54 -17.47
CA ASN A 360 -6.69 -11.43 -18.47
C ASN A 360 -5.31 -11.15 -17.86
N THR A 361 -5.15 -11.27 -16.53
CA THR A 361 -3.90 -10.95 -15.81
C THR A 361 -3.35 -12.19 -15.10
N PRO A 362 -2.57 -13.06 -15.77
CA PRO A 362 -2.15 -14.35 -15.25
C PRO A 362 -1.45 -14.29 -13.88
N TRP A 363 -0.60 -13.29 -13.64
CA TRP A 363 0.13 -13.16 -12.37
C TRP A 363 -0.79 -12.89 -11.16
N LEU A 364 -1.96 -12.25 -11.34
CA LEU A 364 -2.95 -12.02 -10.27
C LEU A 364 -3.65 -13.31 -9.81
N HIS A 365 -3.52 -14.40 -10.57
CA HIS A 365 -4.11 -15.69 -10.18
C HIS A 365 -3.21 -16.49 -9.24
N ARG A 366 -1.93 -16.15 -9.11
CA ARG A 366 -1.04 -16.75 -8.13
C ARG A 366 -1.40 -16.26 -6.73
N ARG A 367 -1.35 -17.17 -5.72
CA ARG A 367 -1.37 -16.70 -4.33
C ARG A 367 -0.01 -16.07 -4.02
N VAL A 368 -0.06 -14.92 -3.38
CA VAL A 368 1.12 -14.14 -3.02
C VAL A 368 1.35 -14.24 -1.52
N ASP A 369 2.49 -14.78 -1.12
CA ASP A 369 2.93 -14.81 0.26
C ASP A 369 3.88 -13.61 0.50
N VAL A 370 3.66 -12.86 1.59
CA VAL A 370 4.32 -11.58 1.87
C VAL A 370 4.98 -11.60 3.25
N ASP A 371 5.87 -10.65 3.52
CA ASP A 371 6.44 -10.44 4.84
C ASP A 371 5.62 -9.42 5.65
N TYR A 372 5.06 -8.42 4.98
CA TYR A 372 4.27 -7.36 5.59
C TYR A 372 3.26 -6.77 4.61
N ASN A 373 2.33 -5.97 5.11
CA ASN A 373 1.44 -5.11 4.33
C ASN A 373 1.50 -3.70 4.89
N GLY A 374 1.49 -2.71 4.00
CA GLY A 374 1.47 -1.31 4.43
C GLY A 374 0.23 -0.97 5.26
N TRP A 375 0.36 0.00 6.15
CA TRP A 375 -0.71 0.37 7.08
C TRP A 375 -1.71 1.39 6.50
N TRP A 376 -1.75 1.53 5.17
CA TRP A 376 -2.87 2.24 4.53
C TRP A 376 -4.23 1.59 4.85
N MET A 377 -4.28 0.26 5.04
CA MET A 377 -5.37 -0.51 5.62
C MET A 377 -4.86 -1.89 6.02
N CYS A 378 -4.73 -2.13 7.32
CA CYS A 378 -4.17 -3.38 7.85
C CYS A 378 -4.86 -3.82 9.14
N LEU A 379 -5.44 -5.02 9.14
CA LEU A 379 -6.11 -5.64 10.28
C LEU A 379 -5.11 -6.49 11.06
N ILE A 380 -4.90 -6.16 12.33
CA ILE A 380 -3.97 -6.85 13.22
C ILE A 380 -4.76 -7.48 14.38
N PRO A 381 -4.66 -8.81 14.60
CA PRO A 381 -5.26 -9.44 15.77
C PRO A 381 -4.65 -8.91 17.08
N THR A 382 -5.49 -8.59 18.07
CA THR A 382 -4.98 -8.14 19.39
C THR A 382 -4.18 -9.22 20.10
N ALA A 383 -4.40 -10.50 19.76
CA ALA A 383 -3.55 -11.62 20.19
C ALA A 383 -2.10 -11.46 19.73
N VAL A 384 -1.86 -11.00 18.49
CA VAL A 384 -0.52 -10.71 17.96
C VAL A 384 0.11 -9.56 18.75
N ILE A 385 -0.64 -8.47 18.98
CA ILE A 385 -0.15 -7.30 19.73
C ILE A 385 0.27 -7.68 21.15
N LYS A 386 -0.52 -8.53 21.82
CA LYS A 386 -0.21 -9.01 23.18
C LYS A 386 1.07 -9.84 23.23
N GLU A 387 1.38 -10.58 22.17
CA GLU A 387 2.56 -11.45 22.11
C GLU A 387 3.83 -10.67 21.74
N ILE A 388 3.78 -9.81 20.72
CA ILE A 388 4.97 -9.15 20.18
C ILE A 388 5.09 -7.66 20.55
N GLY A 389 4.12 -7.09 21.25
CA GLY A 389 4.07 -5.66 21.58
C GLY A 389 3.52 -4.79 20.46
N LEU A 390 3.59 -3.47 20.66
CA LEU A 390 3.16 -2.46 19.72
C LEU A 390 4.25 -2.20 18.67
N SER A 391 4.03 -1.25 17.73
CA SER A 391 5.08 -0.83 16.80
C SER A 391 6.33 -0.34 17.54
N LEU A 392 7.50 -0.50 16.94
CA LEU A 392 8.67 0.25 17.40
C LEU A 392 8.44 1.75 17.19
N PRO A 393 8.96 2.63 18.05
CA PRO A 393 8.79 4.08 17.95
C PRO A 393 9.69 4.68 16.87
N LEU A 394 9.38 4.34 15.62
CA LEU A 394 10.16 4.71 14.43
C LEU A 394 9.74 6.06 13.84
N PHE A 395 8.64 6.64 14.28
CA PHE A 395 7.97 7.84 13.80
C PHE A 395 7.26 7.62 12.47
N LEU A 396 7.96 7.30 11.41
CA LEU A 396 7.42 6.93 10.10
C LEU A 396 8.44 6.14 9.27
N LYS A 397 7.96 5.38 8.29
CA LYS A 397 8.75 4.51 7.40
C LYS A 397 9.35 3.30 8.13
N TRP A 398 9.20 2.14 7.55
CA TRP A 398 9.68 0.87 8.07
C TRP A 398 8.92 0.32 9.30
N ASP A 399 8.00 1.05 9.87
CA ASP A 399 7.19 0.64 11.01
C ASP A 399 6.32 -0.58 10.67
N ASP A 400 5.65 -0.55 9.53
CA ASP A 400 4.87 -1.66 8.97
C ASP A 400 5.73 -2.88 8.60
N ALA A 401 6.86 -2.65 7.93
CA ALA A 401 7.77 -3.71 7.50
C ALA A 401 8.47 -4.38 8.69
N GLU A 402 8.95 -3.59 9.66
CA GLU A 402 9.56 -4.12 10.89
C GLU A 402 8.53 -4.95 11.67
N TYR A 403 7.30 -4.43 11.83
CA TYR A 403 6.24 -5.12 12.56
C TYR A 403 5.89 -6.46 11.90
N GLY A 404 5.74 -6.49 10.57
CA GLY A 404 5.49 -7.72 9.82
C GLY A 404 6.59 -8.74 9.96
N LEU A 405 7.86 -8.33 9.89
CA LEU A 405 9.02 -9.21 10.09
C LEU A 405 9.07 -9.77 11.53
N ARG A 406 8.77 -8.94 12.53
CA ARG A 406 8.70 -9.34 13.94
C ARG A 406 7.55 -10.32 14.18
N ALA A 407 6.38 -10.07 13.61
CA ALA A 407 5.25 -10.98 13.66
C ALA A 407 5.59 -12.34 13.01
N LYS A 408 6.22 -12.32 11.82
CA LYS A 408 6.69 -13.53 11.14
C LYS A 408 7.70 -14.31 11.96
N ALA A 409 8.64 -13.64 12.63
CA ALA A 409 9.62 -14.28 13.52
C ALA A 409 8.96 -14.93 14.75
N ALA A 410 7.82 -14.40 15.23
CA ALA A 410 7.00 -14.97 16.28
C ALA A 410 6.02 -16.05 15.81
N GLY A 411 6.01 -16.38 14.49
CA GLY A 411 5.16 -17.42 13.91
C GLY A 411 3.81 -16.93 13.36
N PHE A 412 3.53 -15.63 13.40
CA PHE A 412 2.30 -15.07 12.84
C PHE A 412 2.48 -14.70 11.37
N ALA A 413 1.50 -15.06 10.55
CA ALA A 413 1.50 -14.75 9.12
C ALA A 413 0.88 -13.39 8.83
N THR A 414 1.39 -12.75 7.76
CA THR A 414 0.70 -11.62 7.10
C THR A 414 0.14 -12.09 5.77
N VAL A 415 -1.12 -11.77 5.50
CA VAL A 415 -1.81 -12.06 4.24
C VAL A 415 -2.22 -10.73 3.60
N SER A 416 -1.66 -10.43 2.44
CA SER A 416 -2.18 -9.35 1.59
C SER A 416 -3.40 -9.90 0.86
N PHE A 417 -4.60 -9.47 1.28
CA PHE A 417 -5.85 -10.15 0.95
C PHE A 417 -6.53 -9.52 -0.27
N PRO A 418 -6.55 -10.22 -1.42
CA PRO A 418 -7.21 -9.69 -2.60
C PRO A 418 -8.73 -9.67 -2.45
N GLY A 419 -9.36 -8.65 -3.06
CA GLY A 419 -10.78 -8.36 -2.88
C GLY A 419 -11.07 -7.44 -1.68
N ALA A 420 -10.03 -7.02 -0.94
CA ALA A 420 -10.05 -5.88 -0.02
C ALA A 420 -9.09 -4.80 -0.52
N GLY A 421 -9.54 -3.56 -0.61
CA GLY A 421 -8.74 -2.47 -1.17
C GLY A 421 -9.18 -1.11 -0.67
N VAL A 422 -8.27 -0.15 -0.79
CA VAL A 422 -8.48 1.29 -0.58
C VAL A 422 -7.86 2.05 -1.73
N TRP A 423 -8.31 3.27 -1.99
CA TRP A 423 -7.66 4.20 -2.90
C TRP A 423 -6.83 5.19 -2.09
N HIS A 424 -5.58 5.36 -2.45
CA HIS A 424 -4.63 6.22 -1.75
C HIS A 424 -3.79 6.99 -2.78
N VAL A 425 -3.25 8.15 -2.37
CA VAL A 425 -2.32 8.92 -3.20
C VAL A 425 -1.11 8.06 -3.55
N SER A 426 -0.87 7.83 -4.85
CA SER A 426 0.23 7.00 -5.31
C SER A 426 1.61 7.61 -4.96
N TRP A 427 2.63 6.75 -4.94
CA TRP A 427 4.00 7.20 -4.65
C TRP A 427 4.72 7.77 -5.87
N THR A 428 4.07 7.82 -7.03
CA THR A 428 4.67 8.34 -8.28
C THR A 428 5.03 9.81 -8.20
N ASP A 429 4.27 10.58 -7.41
CA ASP A 429 4.44 12.03 -7.23
C ASP A 429 5.11 12.38 -5.89
N LYS A 430 5.80 11.42 -5.26
CA LYS A 430 6.52 11.62 -4.00
C LYS A 430 7.97 11.13 -4.13
N ASP A 431 8.91 11.84 -3.53
CA ASP A 431 10.29 11.39 -3.36
C ASP A 431 10.71 11.45 -1.88
N ASP A 432 10.38 10.39 -1.16
CA ASP A 432 10.69 10.24 0.25
C ASP A 432 12.19 9.97 0.52
N SER A 433 12.98 9.75 -0.52
CA SER A 433 14.44 9.52 -0.42
C SER A 433 15.23 10.81 -0.29
N VAL A 434 14.61 11.97 -0.54
CA VAL A 434 15.21 13.29 -0.48
C VAL A 434 14.56 14.15 0.59
N GLY A 435 15.34 15.02 1.21
CA GLY A 435 14.84 15.92 2.25
C GLY A 435 14.77 15.29 3.64
N TRP A 436 13.81 15.72 4.45
CA TRP A 436 13.72 15.37 5.87
C TRP A 436 13.40 13.89 6.14
N GLN A 437 12.69 13.23 5.23
CA GLN A 437 12.32 11.82 5.38
C GLN A 437 13.51 10.87 5.23
N ALA A 438 14.58 11.30 4.57
CA ALA A 438 15.79 10.50 4.39
C ALA A 438 16.44 10.09 5.72
N TYR A 439 16.28 10.91 6.79
CA TYR A 439 16.68 10.55 8.15
C TYR A 439 15.96 9.27 8.62
N TYR A 440 14.64 9.22 8.49
CA TYR A 440 13.84 8.08 8.97
C TYR A 440 14.09 6.84 8.11
N HIS A 441 14.18 6.99 6.80
CA HIS A 441 14.52 5.88 5.91
C HIS A 441 15.86 5.25 6.26
N GLU A 442 16.89 6.04 6.53
CA GLU A 442 18.22 5.52 6.86
C GLU A 442 18.22 4.84 8.22
N ARG A 443 17.78 5.56 9.27
CA ARG A 443 17.78 5.04 10.64
C ARG A 443 16.96 3.76 10.75
N ASN A 444 15.74 3.78 10.26
CA ASN A 444 14.79 2.70 10.48
C ASN A 444 15.13 1.47 9.64
N ARG A 445 15.65 1.64 8.43
CA ARG A 445 16.19 0.55 7.61
C ARG A 445 17.31 -0.18 8.34
N LEU A 446 18.25 0.55 8.92
CA LEU A 446 19.37 -0.03 9.66
C LEU A 446 18.92 -0.70 10.97
N ILE A 447 17.95 -0.13 11.70
CA ILE A 447 17.33 -0.77 12.87
C ILE A 447 16.69 -2.10 12.45
N THR A 448 15.90 -2.11 11.38
CA THR A 448 15.27 -3.33 10.86
C THR A 448 16.32 -4.38 10.47
N ALA A 449 17.45 -3.95 9.87
CA ALA A 449 18.55 -4.85 9.55
C ALA A 449 19.24 -5.43 10.80
N LEU A 450 19.47 -4.63 11.85
CA LEU A 450 20.03 -5.08 13.12
C LEU A 450 19.14 -6.15 13.79
N LEU A 451 17.82 -5.95 13.71
CA LEU A 451 16.86 -6.86 14.34
C LEU A 451 16.66 -8.15 13.54
N HIS A 452 16.49 -8.06 12.23
CA HIS A 452 15.92 -9.14 11.42
C HIS A 452 16.87 -9.73 10.37
N SER A 453 17.97 -9.06 9.98
CA SER A 453 18.84 -9.61 8.96
C SER A 453 19.49 -10.93 9.43
N PRO A 454 19.42 -12.01 8.60
CA PRO A 454 20.08 -13.28 8.90
C PRO A 454 21.59 -13.25 8.56
N PHE A 455 22.05 -12.21 7.87
CA PHE A 455 23.42 -12.12 7.36
C PHE A 455 24.34 -11.37 8.33
N ASP A 456 25.60 -11.74 8.33
CA ASP A 456 26.64 -11.03 9.03
C ASP A 456 26.68 -9.56 8.56
N LYS A 457 26.77 -8.64 9.52
CA LYS A 457 26.78 -7.19 9.27
C LYS A 457 25.63 -6.69 8.39
N GLY A 458 24.45 -7.35 8.46
CA GLY A 458 23.27 -6.96 7.69
C GLY A 458 23.37 -7.19 6.18
N GLY A 459 24.27 -8.08 5.74
CA GLY A 459 24.46 -8.37 4.31
C GLY A 459 25.02 -7.17 3.55
N ARG A 460 24.26 -6.64 2.60
CA ARG A 460 24.68 -5.52 1.74
C ARG A 460 24.28 -4.14 2.28
N VAL A 461 23.49 -4.07 3.35
CA VAL A 461 22.87 -2.82 3.80
C VAL A 461 23.87 -1.70 4.10
N LEU A 462 25.00 -2.02 4.76
CA LEU A 462 26.02 -1.01 5.08
C LEU A 462 26.73 -0.45 3.84
N LEU A 463 26.99 -1.31 2.85
CA LEU A 463 27.57 -0.86 1.59
C LEU A 463 26.60 0.02 0.80
N GLU A 464 25.32 -0.32 0.79
CA GLU A 464 24.28 0.47 0.12
C GLU A 464 24.05 1.81 0.84
N SER A 465 24.07 1.82 2.17
CA SER A 465 23.99 3.04 2.98
C SER A 465 25.14 4.00 2.64
N LEU A 466 26.38 3.54 2.69
CA LEU A 466 27.55 4.36 2.30
C LEU A 466 27.45 4.84 0.84
N PHE A 467 26.96 4.00 -0.06
CA PHE A 467 26.78 4.39 -1.45
C PHE A 467 25.72 5.48 -1.62
N LEU A 468 24.64 5.45 -0.83
CA LEU A 468 23.62 6.49 -0.83
C LEU A 468 24.17 7.81 -0.29
N ASP A 469 25.00 7.79 0.76
CA ASP A 469 25.69 8.99 1.27
C ASP A 469 26.58 9.62 0.21
N VAL A 470 27.40 8.82 -0.49
CA VAL A 470 28.21 9.30 -1.61
C VAL A 470 27.32 9.89 -2.72
N LYS A 471 26.22 9.23 -3.04
CA LYS A 471 25.28 9.65 -4.07
C LYS A 471 24.66 11.02 -3.75
N HIS A 472 24.10 11.20 -2.52
CA HIS A 472 23.48 12.46 -2.12
C HIS A 472 24.51 13.60 -2.05
N THR A 473 25.68 13.33 -1.50
CA THR A 473 26.77 14.32 -1.45
C THR A 473 27.19 14.77 -2.83
N LEU A 474 27.39 13.84 -3.79
CA LEU A 474 27.75 14.16 -5.18
C LEU A 474 26.63 14.87 -5.95
N SER A 475 25.38 14.67 -5.56
CA SER A 475 24.21 15.34 -6.12
C SER A 475 23.95 16.71 -5.53
N MET A 476 24.84 17.21 -4.66
CA MET A 476 24.68 18.51 -3.98
C MET A 476 23.43 18.54 -3.06
N GLN A 477 22.95 17.40 -2.58
CA GLN A 477 21.82 17.23 -1.69
C GLN A 477 22.32 17.19 -0.23
N TYR A 478 23.00 18.26 0.21
CA TYR A 478 23.70 18.30 1.49
C TYR A 478 22.78 18.28 2.69
N TYR A 479 21.58 18.85 2.57
CA TYR A 479 20.53 18.75 3.59
C TYR A 479 20.07 17.29 3.81
N THR A 480 19.78 16.59 2.71
CA THR A 480 19.42 15.17 2.75
C THR A 480 20.52 14.34 3.41
N GLU A 481 21.77 14.60 2.99
CA GLU A 481 22.95 13.94 3.56
C GLU A 481 23.13 14.25 5.05
N ALA A 482 22.93 15.50 5.46
CA ALA A 482 22.99 15.86 6.88
C ALA A 482 21.98 15.10 7.73
N GLY A 483 20.76 14.94 7.21
CA GLY A 483 19.73 14.12 7.87
C GLY A 483 20.15 12.65 7.98
N ARG A 484 20.73 12.07 6.93
CA ARG A 484 21.21 10.69 6.93
C ARG A 484 22.37 10.48 7.92
N LEU A 485 23.34 11.41 7.96
CA LEU A 485 24.45 11.35 8.93
C LEU A 485 23.94 11.45 10.38
N MET A 486 22.96 12.32 10.64
CA MET A 486 22.28 12.39 11.94
C MET A 486 21.58 11.05 12.29
N ALA A 487 20.99 10.38 11.31
CA ALA A 487 20.39 9.07 11.49
C ALA A 487 21.41 8.00 11.92
N LEU A 488 22.61 8.03 11.33
CA LEU A 488 23.72 7.15 11.73
C LEU A 488 24.23 7.46 13.13
N GLU A 489 24.31 8.71 13.51
CA GLU A 489 24.72 9.13 14.89
C GLU A 489 23.69 8.66 15.92
N ASP A 490 22.39 8.84 15.65
CA ASP A 490 21.33 8.36 16.53
C ASP A 490 21.32 6.83 16.62
N LEU A 491 21.50 6.12 15.52
CA LEU A 491 21.59 4.66 15.52
C LEU A 491 22.75 4.17 16.41
N LEU A 492 23.92 4.81 16.31
CA LEU A 492 25.10 4.48 17.09
C LEU A 492 24.93 4.77 18.60
N SER A 493 23.99 5.64 18.98
CA SER A 493 23.73 5.97 20.39
C SER A 493 22.97 4.85 21.13
N GLY A 494 22.41 3.86 20.41
CA GLY A 494 21.63 2.77 21.01
C GLY A 494 20.12 3.02 20.98
N PRO A 495 19.29 2.03 21.37
CA PRO A 495 17.84 2.07 21.21
C PRO A 495 17.10 3.05 22.15
N GLU A 496 17.73 3.56 23.18
CA GLU A 496 17.13 4.42 24.20
C GLU A 496 16.63 5.75 23.63
N HIS A 497 17.17 6.19 22.49
CA HIS A 497 16.73 7.42 21.83
C HIS A 497 15.36 7.31 21.16
N LEU A 498 14.82 6.11 20.95
CA LEU A 498 13.67 5.89 20.07
C LEU A 498 12.39 6.61 20.55
N HIS A 499 11.95 6.37 21.77
CA HIS A 499 10.77 7.06 22.34
C HIS A 499 10.94 8.60 22.41
N PRO A 500 12.04 9.14 22.99
CA PRO A 500 12.25 10.59 23.01
C PRO A 500 12.30 11.22 21.62
N SER A 501 12.83 10.53 20.63
CA SER A 501 12.97 11.05 19.27
C SER A 501 11.63 11.25 18.53
N LEU A 502 10.54 10.59 18.98
CA LEU A 502 9.22 10.73 18.34
C LEU A 502 8.76 12.19 18.26
N SER A 503 8.82 12.93 19.37
CA SER A 503 8.43 14.35 19.40
C SER A 503 9.58 15.32 19.10
N GLN A 504 10.84 14.92 19.37
CA GLN A 504 11.96 15.86 19.36
C GLN A 504 12.69 15.94 18.03
N ARG A 505 12.74 14.84 17.25
CA ARG A 505 13.67 14.78 16.12
C ARG A 505 13.18 15.53 14.88
N LEU A 506 11.91 15.46 14.53
CA LEU A 506 11.38 16.17 13.36
C LEU A 506 11.57 17.69 13.43
N PRO A 507 11.31 18.38 14.57
CA PRO A 507 11.59 19.81 14.69
C PRO A 507 13.07 20.15 14.44
N VAL A 508 14.01 19.33 14.94
CA VAL A 508 15.45 19.52 14.74
C VAL A 508 15.81 19.41 13.24
N ILE A 509 15.32 18.36 12.57
CA ILE A 509 15.59 18.15 11.13
C ILE A 509 15.01 19.31 10.31
N ARG A 510 13.79 19.77 10.61
CA ARG A 510 13.18 20.90 9.92
C ARG A 510 13.89 22.24 10.18
N ALA A 511 14.38 22.44 11.41
CA ALA A 511 15.17 23.64 11.72
C ALA A 511 16.50 23.64 10.95
N MET A 512 17.18 22.50 10.85
CA MET A 512 18.42 22.33 10.10
C MET A 512 18.26 22.71 8.61
N ALA A 513 17.08 22.53 8.01
CA ALA A 513 16.84 22.91 6.61
C ALA A 513 17.18 24.37 6.30
N LYS A 514 17.09 25.28 7.30
CA LYS A 514 17.41 26.69 7.12
C LYS A 514 18.92 26.94 6.84
N GLU A 515 19.78 26.02 7.23
CA GLU A 515 21.23 26.09 7.02
C GLU A 515 21.63 25.65 5.60
N TYR A 516 20.71 25.02 4.87
CA TYR A 516 20.95 24.46 3.54
C TYR A 516 20.07 25.14 2.49
N PRO A 517 20.63 26.09 1.71
CA PRO A 517 19.85 26.84 0.71
C PRO A 517 19.15 25.94 -0.33
N GLU A 518 19.74 24.78 -0.65
CA GLU A 518 19.18 23.81 -1.59
C GLU A 518 17.94 23.07 -1.05
N SER A 519 17.64 23.15 0.23
CA SER A 519 16.41 22.60 0.82
C SER A 519 15.19 23.50 0.61
N GLN A 520 15.39 24.75 0.16
CA GLN A 520 14.33 25.74 0.00
C GLN A 520 13.72 25.60 -1.40
N VAL A 521 12.48 25.08 -1.46
CA VAL A 521 11.68 25.02 -2.69
C VAL A 521 11.11 26.41 -3.00
N LYS A 522 11.21 26.85 -4.24
CA LYS A 522 10.51 28.03 -4.74
C LYS A 522 9.58 27.65 -5.89
N PRO A 523 8.36 28.23 -5.95
CA PRO A 523 7.33 27.79 -6.90
C PRO A 523 7.65 28.12 -8.36
N ASN A 524 8.36 29.22 -8.62
CA ASN A 524 8.58 29.68 -9.98
C ASN A 524 10.07 29.67 -10.35
N VAL A 525 10.37 29.39 -11.61
CA VAL A 525 11.73 29.48 -12.14
C VAL A 525 12.29 30.92 -12.09
N ASP A 526 11.43 31.92 -12.20
CA ASP A 526 11.76 33.35 -12.15
C ASP A 526 12.19 33.80 -10.76
N ASP A 527 11.97 33.01 -9.72
CA ASP A 527 12.47 33.25 -8.36
C ASP A 527 13.99 32.97 -8.23
N PHE A 528 14.58 32.43 -9.28
CA PHE A 528 16.01 32.09 -9.34
C PHE A 528 16.73 32.96 -10.39
N PRO A 529 18.05 33.12 -10.28
CA PRO A 529 18.83 33.74 -11.34
C PRO A 529 18.70 33.02 -12.68
N ALA A 530 18.69 33.76 -13.77
CA ALA A 530 18.59 33.19 -15.12
C ALA A 530 19.68 32.14 -15.36
N ILE A 531 19.33 31.08 -16.09
CA ILE A 531 20.28 30.03 -16.48
C ILE A 531 21.38 30.62 -17.35
N GLN A 532 22.63 30.41 -16.96
CA GLN A 532 23.81 30.84 -17.71
C GLN A 532 24.77 29.69 -17.91
N THR A 533 25.08 29.43 -19.19
CA THR A 533 26.10 28.46 -19.57
C THR A 533 26.82 28.94 -20.81
N LYS A 534 28.15 29.05 -20.76
CA LYS A 534 28.99 29.45 -21.89
C LYS A 534 29.07 28.39 -22.99
N LYS A 535 28.86 27.14 -22.63
CA LYS A 535 28.81 26.01 -23.56
C LYS A 535 27.75 25.05 -23.04
N PRO A 536 26.85 24.55 -23.91
CA PRO A 536 25.95 23.50 -23.50
C PRO A 536 26.80 22.36 -22.93
N PRO A 537 26.59 21.96 -21.66
CA PRO A 537 27.45 21.00 -20.98
C PRO A 537 27.42 19.62 -21.64
N PHE A 538 26.42 19.37 -22.46
CA PHE A 538 26.25 18.10 -23.15
C PHE A 538 25.50 18.25 -24.48
N ARG A 539 25.84 17.39 -25.43
CA ARG A 539 25.13 17.26 -26.72
C ARG A 539 24.32 15.95 -26.74
N GLY A 540 22.98 16.07 -26.80
CA GLY A 540 22.04 14.97 -27.03
C GLY A 540 21.71 14.11 -25.80
N ARG A 541 20.66 13.26 -25.92
CA ARG A 541 20.12 12.40 -24.85
C ARG A 541 21.10 11.45 -24.18
N ARG A 542 22.15 11.00 -24.89
CA ARG A 542 23.19 10.11 -24.34
C ARG A 542 23.99 10.74 -23.20
N SER A 543 23.95 12.06 -23.06
CA SER A 543 24.66 12.78 -21.99
C SER A 543 24.07 12.56 -20.60
N PHE A 544 22.79 12.17 -20.50
CA PHE A 544 22.08 11.89 -19.25
C PHE A 544 22.00 10.39 -18.91
N ALA A 545 22.53 9.53 -19.79
CA ALA A 545 22.53 8.10 -19.54
C ALA A 545 23.38 7.73 -18.30
N SER A 546 22.92 6.68 -17.59
CA SER A 546 23.68 6.09 -16.49
C SER A 546 25.07 5.64 -16.98
N PRO A 547 26.12 5.79 -16.14
CA PRO A 547 27.48 5.34 -16.48
C PRO A 547 27.61 3.83 -16.73
N GLY A 548 26.55 3.07 -16.51
CA GLY A 548 26.54 1.62 -16.63
C GLY A 548 27.25 0.91 -15.48
N TYR A 549 26.78 -0.27 -15.10
CA TYR A 549 27.23 -0.99 -13.90
C TYR A 549 28.74 -1.22 -13.85
N LYS A 550 29.35 -1.65 -14.98
CA LYS A 550 30.81 -1.95 -15.06
C LYS A 550 31.70 -0.73 -14.88
N LYS A 551 31.21 0.47 -15.18
CA LYS A 551 31.97 1.74 -15.11
C LYS A 551 31.61 2.56 -13.87
N LEU A 552 30.61 2.16 -13.10
CA LEU A 552 30.03 2.96 -12.02
C LEU A 552 31.08 3.36 -10.97
N ALA A 553 31.84 2.42 -10.45
CA ALA A 553 32.85 2.68 -9.42
C ALA A 553 33.94 3.65 -9.90
N SER A 554 34.54 3.41 -11.10
CA SER A 554 35.56 4.27 -11.66
C SER A 554 35.03 5.65 -12.05
N TRP A 555 33.79 5.73 -12.50
CA TRP A 555 33.10 6.96 -12.83
C TRP A 555 32.84 7.78 -11.55
N THR A 556 32.36 7.14 -10.48
CA THR A 556 32.12 7.75 -9.17
C THR A 556 33.41 8.32 -8.60
N ALA A 557 34.54 7.55 -8.60
CA ALA A 557 35.85 8.02 -8.14
C ALA A 557 36.33 9.24 -8.91
N LYS A 558 36.18 9.24 -10.24
CA LYS A 558 36.52 10.40 -11.08
C LYS A 558 35.65 11.62 -10.77
N THR A 559 34.35 11.38 -10.49
CA THR A 559 33.43 12.47 -10.15
C THR A 559 33.74 13.06 -8.79
N VAL A 560 34.05 12.24 -7.78
CA VAL A 560 34.52 12.68 -6.46
C VAL A 560 35.78 13.54 -6.62
N ALA A 561 36.79 13.03 -7.33
CA ALA A 561 38.04 13.78 -7.56
C ALA A 561 37.78 15.12 -8.27
N ARG A 562 36.93 15.11 -9.31
CA ARG A 562 36.54 16.36 -9.99
C ARG A 562 35.90 17.35 -9.03
N GLN A 563 34.93 16.90 -8.23
CA GLN A 563 34.17 17.77 -7.36
C GLN A 563 34.99 18.30 -6.18
N LEU A 564 35.99 17.54 -5.68
CA LEU A 564 36.87 17.95 -4.61
C LEU A 564 37.95 18.95 -5.09
N PHE A 565 38.55 18.71 -6.28
CA PHE A 565 39.78 19.43 -6.68
C PHE A 565 39.55 20.51 -7.75
N LYS A 566 38.47 20.44 -8.53
CA LYS A 566 38.17 21.47 -9.52
C LYS A 566 37.44 22.65 -8.86
N PRO A 567 37.94 23.89 -8.96
CA PRO A 567 37.25 25.05 -8.39
C PRO A 567 35.90 25.27 -9.06
N VAL A 568 34.94 25.77 -8.29
CA VAL A 568 33.62 26.21 -8.80
C VAL A 568 33.82 27.58 -9.46
N SER A 569 33.30 27.75 -10.68
CA SER A 569 33.37 29.07 -11.34
C SER A 569 32.44 30.08 -10.66
N GLU A 570 32.76 31.35 -10.66
CA GLU A 570 31.91 32.40 -10.11
C GLU A 570 30.55 32.47 -10.81
N GLU A 571 30.54 32.19 -12.11
CA GLU A 571 29.31 32.09 -12.89
C GLU A 571 28.37 30.96 -12.34
N ALA A 572 28.89 29.77 -12.04
CA ALA A 572 28.12 28.67 -11.49
C ALA A 572 27.67 28.89 -10.02
N LYS A 573 28.38 29.74 -9.27
CA LYS A 573 27.94 30.19 -7.95
C LYS A 573 26.76 31.16 -8.02
N ALA A 574 26.75 32.02 -9.04
CA ALA A 574 25.76 33.07 -9.22
C ALA A 574 24.53 32.65 -10.03
N HIS A 575 24.68 31.68 -10.93
CA HIS A 575 23.66 31.26 -11.88
C HIS A 575 23.59 29.74 -12.00
N PRO A 576 22.37 29.17 -12.14
CA PRO A 576 22.24 27.75 -12.52
C PRO A 576 22.73 27.51 -13.94
N GLN A 577 23.39 26.36 -14.17
CA GLN A 577 23.92 25.96 -15.47
C GLN A 577 22.87 25.21 -16.32
N ILE A 578 21.85 24.63 -15.66
CA ILE A 578 20.81 23.84 -16.29
C ILE A 578 19.57 23.81 -15.40
N GLN A 579 18.41 23.60 -16.02
CA GLN A 579 17.16 23.16 -15.37
C GLN A 579 16.86 21.73 -15.80
N LEU A 580 16.54 20.90 -14.82
CA LEU A 580 16.20 19.48 -14.98
C LEU A 580 14.76 19.23 -14.51
N ASN A 581 14.02 18.46 -15.26
CA ASN A 581 12.75 17.89 -14.79
C ASN A 581 13.01 16.80 -13.75
N TYR A 582 12.03 16.48 -12.92
CA TYR A 582 12.17 15.46 -11.87
C TYR A 582 12.71 14.12 -12.43
N GLY A 583 12.17 13.60 -13.54
CA GLY A 583 12.63 12.36 -14.18
C GLY A 583 14.05 12.39 -14.72
N GLU A 584 14.67 13.59 -14.89
CA GLU A 584 16.04 13.78 -15.32
C GLU A 584 17.00 14.03 -14.14
N THR A 585 16.45 14.25 -12.93
CA THR A 585 17.18 14.61 -11.70
C THR A 585 17.84 13.38 -11.07
N ASN A 586 18.54 12.59 -11.88
CA ASN A 586 19.32 11.47 -11.37
C ASN A 586 20.67 11.94 -10.80
N TRP A 587 21.19 11.25 -9.76
CA TRP A 587 22.43 11.61 -9.11
C TRP A 587 23.63 11.67 -10.08
N TRP A 588 23.70 10.78 -11.08
CA TRP A 588 24.74 10.82 -12.12
C TRP A 588 24.55 11.96 -13.11
N THR A 589 23.37 12.55 -13.21
CA THR A 589 23.11 13.77 -14.01
C THR A 589 23.49 15.00 -13.21
N LEU A 590 22.92 15.19 -12.01
CA LEU A 590 23.23 16.33 -11.13
C LEU A 590 24.72 16.45 -10.85
N SER A 591 25.39 15.36 -10.54
CA SER A 591 26.83 15.36 -10.23
C SER A 591 27.74 15.83 -11.35
N LYS A 592 27.26 16.01 -12.59
CA LYS A 592 28.03 16.56 -13.71
C LYS A 592 28.14 18.09 -13.71
N PHE A 593 27.20 18.74 -13.00
CA PHE A 593 27.11 20.20 -12.91
C PHE A 593 27.71 20.73 -11.61
N ASP A 594 28.00 22.02 -11.59
CA ASP A 594 28.37 22.76 -10.40
C ASP A 594 27.18 23.56 -9.84
N SER A 595 26.12 23.75 -10.65
CA SER A 595 24.90 24.46 -10.28
C SER A 595 23.76 24.01 -11.18
N ALA A 596 22.61 23.58 -10.60
CA ALA A 596 21.46 23.10 -11.34
C ALA A 596 20.14 23.42 -10.63
N LEU A 597 19.13 23.80 -11.40
CA LEU A 597 17.75 23.80 -10.93
C LEU A 597 17.13 22.41 -11.19
N ALA A 598 16.34 21.92 -10.27
CA ALA A 598 15.63 20.66 -10.40
C ALA A 598 14.20 20.78 -9.88
N THR A 599 13.21 20.35 -10.67
CA THR A 599 11.81 20.28 -10.26
C THR A 599 11.65 19.20 -9.19
N ASN A 600 10.84 19.46 -8.15
CA ASN A 600 10.45 18.46 -7.16
C ASN A 600 9.52 17.39 -7.76
N ALA A 601 9.30 16.27 -7.05
CA ALA A 601 8.48 15.15 -7.53
C ALA A 601 7.04 15.58 -7.80
N GLU A 602 6.47 16.42 -6.95
CA GLU A 602 5.10 16.92 -7.03
C GLU A 602 4.89 17.95 -8.16
N GLY A 603 5.98 18.42 -8.81
CA GLY A 603 5.90 19.46 -9.86
C GLY A 603 5.49 20.85 -9.35
N THR A 604 5.50 21.08 -8.04
CA THR A 604 5.01 22.30 -7.39
C THR A 604 6.09 23.37 -7.20
N GLY A 605 7.37 23.02 -7.46
CA GLY A 605 8.47 23.96 -7.30
C GLY A 605 9.83 23.38 -7.71
N LEU A 606 10.84 24.18 -7.51
CA LEU A 606 12.20 23.86 -7.89
C LEU A 606 13.17 24.00 -6.71
N PHE A 607 14.17 23.14 -6.68
CA PHE A 607 15.37 23.23 -5.86
C PHE A 607 16.52 23.84 -6.65
N TRP A 608 17.40 24.59 -5.98
CA TRP A 608 18.64 25.06 -6.57
C TRP A 608 19.84 24.36 -5.93
N TYR A 609 20.32 23.33 -6.55
CA TYR A 609 21.52 22.59 -6.16
C TYR A 609 22.79 23.31 -6.60
N ARG A 610 23.71 23.54 -5.67
CA ARG A 610 24.99 24.21 -5.90
C ARG A 610 26.11 23.42 -5.26
N ARG A 611 27.20 23.19 -6.03
CA ARG A 611 28.35 22.46 -5.54
C ARG A 611 29.13 23.31 -4.53
N ASP A 612 29.33 22.73 -3.34
CA ASP A 612 30.16 23.26 -2.27
C ASP A 612 31.25 22.22 -1.92
N PRO A 613 32.56 22.48 -2.30
CA PRO A 613 33.63 21.53 -2.03
C PRO A 613 33.92 21.29 -0.55
N GLU A 614 33.68 22.27 0.32
CA GLU A 614 33.90 22.12 1.77
C GLU A 614 32.79 21.24 2.39
N GLN A 615 31.51 21.48 2.04
CA GLN A 615 30.42 20.61 2.42
C GLN A 615 30.65 19.17 1.94
N LEU A 616 31.02 19.00 0.68
CA LEU A 616 31.30 17.70 0.09
C LEU A 616 32.39 16.96 0.87
N LYS A 617 33.53 17.63 1.15
CA LYS A 617 34.65 17.04 1.89
C LYS A 617 34.28 16.67 3.30
N SER A 618 33.62 17.57 4.00
CA SER A 618 33.17 17.37 5.39
C SER A 618 32.19 16.18 5.50
N LYS A 619 31.15 16.14 4.64
CA LYS A 619 30.15 15.09 4.68
C LYS A 619 30.69 13.72 4.30
N LEU A 620 31.53 13.62 3.26
CA LEU A 620 32.20 12.36 2.91
C LEU A 620 33.10 11.85 4.04
N ALA A 621 33.83 12.75 4.71
CA ALA A 621 34.67 12.37 5.85
C ALA A 621 33.83 11.88 7.06
N GLN A 622 32.70 12.55 7.37
CA GLN A 622 31.81 12.16 8.42
C GLN A 622 31.13 10.82 8.09
N ALA A 623 30.63 10.63 6.86
CA ALA A 623 30.06 9.38 6.39
C ALA A 623 31.05 8.21 6.52
N ALA A 624 32.28 8.39 6.05
CA ALA A 624 33.33 7.38 6.19
C ALA A 624 33.60 7.01 7.66
N LYS A 625 33.70 8.02 8.55
CA LYS A 625 33.92 7.81 9.98
C LYS A 625 32.76 6.99 10.60
N LEU A 626 31.52 7.40 10.36
CA LEU A 626 30.33 6.76 10.92
C LEU A 626 30.16 5.32 10.41
N HIS A 627 30.42 5.07 9.11
CA HIS A 627 30.38 3.72 8.56
C HIS A 627 31.50 2.81 9.11
N VAL A 628 32.70 3.35 9.38
CA VAL A 628 33.73 2.58 10.08
C VAL A 628 33.25 2.18 11.48
N GLN A 629 32.61 3.09 12.22
CA GLN A 629 32.03 2.78 13.53
C GLN A 629 30.91 1.73 13.45
N LEU A 630 30.03 1.85 12.46
CA LEU A 630 28.97 0.86 12.20
C LEU A 630 29.54 -0.53 11.88
N VAL A 631 30.49 -0.61 10.94
CA VAL A 631 31.09 -1.89 10.54
C VAL A 631 31.82 -2.58 11.71
N THR A 632 32.53 -1.80 12.54
CA THR A 632 33.29 -2.32 13.67
C THR A 632 32.42 -2.62 14.88
N GLY A 633 31.34 -1.84 15.13
CA GLY A 633 30.42 -1.97 16.24
C GLY A 633 29.15 -2.77 15.95
N TRP A 634 28.99 -3.35 14.75
CA TRP A 634 27.74 -3.94 14.29
C TRP A 634 27.17 -4.98 15.25
N GLU A 635 27.97 -5.94 15.69
CA GLU A 635 27.48 -7.02 16.58
C GLU A 635 27.09 -6.50 17.95
N GLN A 636 27.82 -5.53 18.49
CA GLN A 636 27.47 -4.88 19.75
C GLN A 636 26.14 -4.11 19.61
N LEU A 637 25.94 -3.34 18.54
CA LEU A 637 24.69 -2.64 18.27
C LEU A 637 23.53 -3.62 18.07
N ARG A 638 23.78 -4.69 17.32
CA ARG A 638 22.78 -5.75 17.08
C ARG A 638 22.29 -6.34 18.39
N GLU A 639 23.18 -6.66 19.32
CA GLU A 639 22.83 -7.18 20.64
C GLU A 639 22.06 -6.14 21.47
N GLN A 640 22.50 -4.88 21.47
CA GLN A 640 21.81 -3.79 22.16
C GLN A 640 20.37 -3.61 21.65
N TYR A 641 20.16 -3.53 20.32
CA TYR A 641 18.83 -3.36 19.76
C TYR A 641 17.95 -4.59 19.97
N ARG A 642 18.49 -5.80 19.83
CA ARG A 642 17.73 -7.03 20.02
C ARG A 642 17.31 -7.25 21.45
N SER A 643 18.20 -7.03 22.41
CA SER A 643 17.90 -7.19 23.84
C SER A 643 16.86 -6.17 24.35
N LYS A 644 16.77 -5.01 23.72
CA LYS A 644 15.86 -3.93 24.12
C LYS A 644 14.58 -3.84 23.29
N ALA A 645 14.48 -4.53 22.15
CA ALA A 645 13.35 -4.40 21.23
C ALA A 645 12.00 -4.68 21.91
N ALA A 646 11.91 -5.73 22.74
CA ALA A 646 10.69 -6.08 23.45
C ALA A 646 10.31 -5.01 24.51
N GLU A 647 11.28 -4.44 25.22
CA GLU A 647 11.05 -3.36 26.18
C GLU A 647 10.55 -2.10 25.47
N VAL A 648 11.20 -1.71 24.38
CA VAL A 648 10.85 -0.52 23.57
C VAL A 648 9.48 -0.65 22.92
N ALA A 649 9.10 -1.84 22.44
CA ALA A 649 7.78 -2.11 21.87
C ALA A 649 6.70 -2.40 22.93
N SER A 650 7.05 -2.40 24.21
CA SER A 650 6.15 -2.82 25.28
C SER A 650 4.97 -1.87 25.46
N TYR A 651 3.90 -2.43 25.99
CA TYR A 651 2.71 -1.70 26.39
C TYR A 651 3.03 -0.59 27.39
N ASP A 652 3.88 -0.88 28.41
CA ASP A 652 4.26 0.08 29.43
C ASP A 652 5.10 1.25 28.91
N ALA A 653 6.03 0.99 27.97
CA ALA A 653 6.83 2.04 27.36
C ALA A 653 5.95 3.00 26.55
N TRP A 654 5.00 2.47 25.78
CA TRP A 654 4.05 3.28 25.04
C TRP A 654 3.04 4.01 25.94
N ALA A 655 2.54 3.37 27.02
CA ALA A 655 1.66 4.01 28.00
C ALA A 655 2.28 5.27 28.58
N LYS A 656 3.58 5.20 28.94
CA LYS A 656 4.34 6.37 29.40
C LYS A 656 4.41 7.47 28.34
N THR A 657 4.76 7.10 27.11
CA THR A 657 4.83 8.07 26.00
C THR A 657 3.47 8.72 25.71
N PHE A 658 2.39 7.95 25.73
CA PHE A 658 1.04 8.50 25.54
C PHE A 658 0.62 9.42 26.68
N ALA A 659 0.93 9.08 27.94
CA ALA A 659 0.63 9.94 29.09
C ALA A 659 1.31 11.31 29.00
N GLU A 660 2.53 11.36 28.41
CA GLU A 660 3.29 12.60 28.23
C GLU A 660 2.76 13.47 27.07
N HIS A 661 2.01 12.88 26.12
CA HIS A 661 1.66 13.51 24.86
C HIS A 661 0.15 13.56 24.55
N THR A 662 -0.71 13.06 25.42
CA THR A 662 -2.18 13.11 25.22
C THR A 662 -2.74 14.42 25.78
N ASP A 663 -3.55 15.08 24.98
CA ASP A 663 -4.35 16.21 25.42
C ASP A 663 -5.68 15.71 25.98
N SER A 664 -5.75 15.58 27.32
CA SER A 664 -6.91 15.04 28.02
C SER A 664 -8.14 15.96 27.99
N GLU A 665 -7.96 17.27 27.77
CA GLU A 665 -9.07 18.22 27.70
C GLU A 665 -9.80 18.15 26.37
N LEU A 666 -9.09 17.78 25.28
CA LEU A 666 -9.64 17.66 23.93
C LEU A 666 -10.01 16.23 23.53
N THR A 667 -9.71 15.23 24.36
CA THR A 667 -10.03 13.83 24.08
C THR A 667 -11.50 13.55 24.46
N ARG A 668 -12.28 12.96 23.54
CA ARG A 668 -13.72 12.67 23.70
C ARG A 668 -14.05 11.21 23.38
#